data_8870aa9f8df54efbf21870b2704f0fd3
#
_entry.id   8870aa9f8df54efbf21870b2704f0fd3
#
_cell.length_a   1.000
_cell.length_b   1.000
_cell.length_c   1.000
_cell.angle_alpha   90.00
_cell.angle_beta   90.00
_cell.angle_gamma   90.00
#
_symmetry.space_group_name_H-M   'P 1'
#
loop_
_entity.id
_entity.type
_entity.pdbx_description
1 polymer ?
#
loop_
_entity_poly.entity_id
_entity_poly.type
_entity_poly.pdbx_seq_one_letter_code
_entity_poly.pdbx_strand_id
1 'polypeptide(L)'
;MKEYLSDYEEVLKEQQSSEDGLSSGEAEARLDKYGKNELEKGKKDSLFKRFMKELSDPMIIILIVAAVISGITAFYEGESFADVIIIMAVVIINAVLGVFQESKAEAAIEALQEIAAATSKVLRDGKQVTLKSDELVPGDIVILEAGDAVPADGRIIECASMKIEEAALTGESVPVNKIVDLLQLNSQKDVPLGDRKNMVYMGSTVVYGRGKAVVTGTGMNTEMGKIAKALSQAQDEATPLQIKLNQLSKILTVLVVGICAVIFAVGLMRAGISNETILSTFMVAVSLAVAAIPEGLAAVVTIVLSIGVTNMSKRNAIIRKLTAVETLGCTQIICSDKTGTLTQNKMTVVEHVADDEKLLETAMALCSDAELDRDSGEAVGEPTECALVNDAAKNGLPKPELEKEYERVGEAPFDSMRKMMSTVHRTPDNKIIQFTKGAPDEILKRCAYALRDGEKVPMTDQVREEILKNNKAMADRALRVLCASLREWDDVPQNTEPEYLEKDLTYVGLSGMIDPVRPEVKAAIEECREAGIRPIMITGDHKDTAVAIGMELGIISDPSQAITGAQLDDISDEEFKDRITEFSVYARVQPEHKVRIVKAWKARGMITAMTGDGVNDAPSIKSADIGIGMGITGTDVTKNVADMVLADDNFATIVSAVEEGRRIYANMRKAIQFLLASNLAEVLSIFFATMIGFTILQPVHLLWINLITDCFPALALGLEESEPDSMKRKPRDPKEGIFAGGMGFDVFFQGVIVTALVLLSYVLGHRMESGVWEFVNSPDGTTMAFLTLSMVEICHSLNMRSRRGSIFKLNSHNKFLYGAMLASLILTTAVIEVPFLASAFQFTPIDLEEYAVALGLAILIIPIMEVVKAIQRKTGK
;
A
#
# COMPACT_ATOMS: atom_id res chain seq x y z
N MET A 1 22.34 22.92 28.28
CA MET A 1 23.29 21.94 28.94
C MET A 1 23.57 20.86 27.93
N LYS A 2 24.70 20.14 28.03
CA LYS A 2 24.94 18.99 27.13
C LYS A 2 24.49 17.74 27.87
N GLU A 3 23.34 17.22 27.51
CA GLU A 3 22.61 16.17 28.23
C GLU A 3 23.44 14.88 28.38
N TYR A 4 24.31 14.58 27.40
CA TYR A 4 25.22 13.43 27.43
C TYR A 4 26.40 13.59 28.43
N LEU A 5 26.65 14.79 28.93
CA LEU A 5 27.68 15.08 29.96
C LEU A 5 27.07 15.31 31.36
N SER A 6 25.73 15.21 31.48
CA SER A 6 25.02 15.42 32.73
C SER A 6 24.43 14.11 33.24
N ASP A 7 24.32 14.01 34.56
CA ASP A 7 23.61 12.90 35.20
C ASP A 7 22.13 12.90 34.75
N TYR A 8 21.54 11.71 34.58
CA TYR A 8 20.14 11.61 34.15
C TYR A 8 19.16 12.30 35.12
N GLU A 9 19.46 12.32 36.41
CA GLU A 9 18.66 13.03 37.41
C GLU A 9 18.69 14.57 37.20
N GLU A 10 19.81 15.10 36.75
CA GLU A 10 19.93 16.52 36.42
C GLU A 10 19.16 16.85 35.15
N VAL A 11 19.20 15.95 34.16
CA VAL A 11 18.44 16.10 32.91
C VAL A 11 16.93 16.03 33.17
N LEU A 12 16.47 15.11 34.04
CA LEU A 12 15.07 15.03 34.46
C LEU A 12 14.62 16.38 35.12
N LYS A 13 15.44 16.94 36.00
CA LYS A 13 15.14 18.25 36.65
C LYS A 13 15.11 19.37 35.61
N GLU A 14 16.04 19.42 34.69
CA GLU A 14 16.08 20.42 33.61
C GLU A 14 14.85 20.33 32.70
N GLN A 15 14.45 19.12 32.36
CA GLN A 15 13.24 18.85 31.57
C GLN A 15 11.96 18.98 32.41
N GLN A 16 12.06 19.31 33.70
CA GLN A 16 10.93 19.42 34.64
C GLN A 16 10.05 18.15 34.58
N SER A 17 10.68 16.98 34.58
CA SER A 17 10.07 15.65 34.51
C SER A 17 10.47 14.81 35.73
N SER A 18 9.90 13.64 35.88
CA SER A 18 10.20 12.65 36.90
C SER A 18 10.33 11.26 36.31
N GLU A 19 10.81 10.27 37.09
CA GLU A 19 10.85 8.87 36.66
C GLU A 19 9.46 8.29 36.37
N ASP A 20 8.40 8.86 36.94
CA ASP A 20 6.98 8.52 36.68
C ASP A 20 6.42 9.21 35.43
N GLY A 21 7.21 10.01 34.73
CA GLY A 21 6.84 10.76 33.53
C GLY A 21 6.13 12.09 33.83
N LEU A 22 5.65 12.72 32.80
CA LEU A 22 4.84 13.95 32.86
C LEU A 22 3.38 13.63 33.22
N SER A 23 2.70 14.59 33.85
CA SER A 23 1.23 14.55 33.92
C SER A 23 0.62 14.80 32.52
N SER A 24 -0.55 14.23 32.27
CA SER A 24 -1.26 14.40 30.99
C SER A 24 -1.54 15.90 30.69
N GLY A 25 -1.90 16.71 31.70
CA GLY A 25 -2.12 18.13 31.51
C GLY A 25 -0.86 18.94 31.20
N GLU A 26 0.28 18.58 31.79
CA GLU A 26 1.56 19.22 31.49
C GLU A 26 2.06 18.83 30.07
N ALA A 27 1.84 17.57 29.64
CA ALA A 27 2.18 17.12 28.31
C ALA A 27 1.37 17.87 27.23
N GLU A 28 0.08 18.10 27.46
CA GLU A 28 -0.78 18.88 26.55
C GLU A 28 -0.32 20.35 26.46
N ALA A 29 -0.02 20.98 27.58
CA ALA A 29 0.53 22.36 27.62
C ALA A 29 1.88 22.46 26.87
N ARG A 30 2.72 21.43 26.94
CA ARG A 30 3.99 21.39 26.24
C ARG A 30 3.79 21.13 24.73
N LEU A 31 2.81 20.32 24.36
CA LEU A 31 2.47 20.11 22.96
C LEU A 31 2.05 21.42 22.27
N ASP A 32 1.24 22.24 22.98
CA ASP A 32 0.88 23.58 22.51
C ASP A 32 2.07 24.53 22.41
N LYS A 33 3.03 24.42 23.32
CA LYS A 33 4.21 25.31 23.37
C LYS A 33 5.30 24.91 22.37
N TYR A 34 5.63 23.63 22.24
CA TYR A 34 6.74 23.13 21.43
C TYR A 34 6.31 22.65 20.05
N GLY A 35 5.01 22.43 19.85
CA GLY A 35 4.45 21.84 18.64
C GLY A 35 4.64 20.33 18.57
N LYS A 36 4.18 19.75 17.47
CA LYS A 36 4.26 18.30 17.20
C LYS A 36 5.70 17.86 16.96
N ASN A 37 6.00 16.62 17.36
CA ASN A 37 7.28 15.95 17.08
C ASN A 37 7.34 15.48 15.62
N GLU A 38 7.39 16.44 14.69
CA GLU A 38 7.47 16.18 13.25
C GLU A 38 8.65 16.96 12.66
N LEU A 39 9.28 16.36 11.65
CA LEU A 39 10.23 17.07 10.82
C LEU A 39 9.44 18.02 9.89
N GLU A 40 9.91 19.26 9.74
CA GLU A 40 9.27 20.20 8.80
C GLU A 40 9.22 19.59 7.41
N LYS A 41 8.02 19.27 6.95
CA LYS A 41 7.75 19.00 5.55
C LYS A 41 8.05 20.28 4.77
N GLY A 42 8.60 20.18 3.56
CA GLY A 42 8.87 21.34 2.71
C GLY A 42 7.69 22.31 2.70
N LYS A 43 7.93 23.61 2.73
CA LYS A 43 6.84 24.63 2.74
C LYS A 43 5.90 24.36 1.58
N LYS A 44 4.63 24.10 1.88
CA LYS A 44 3.59 24.00 0.86
C LYS A 44 3.56 25.28 0.05
N ASP A 45 3.50 25.12 -1.26
CA ASP A 45 3.31 26.25 -2.13
C ASP A 45 1.96 26.92 -1.81
N SER A 46 1.97 28.23 -1.62
CA SER A 46 0.72 29.00 -1.40
C SER A 46 -0.19 28.86 -2.63
N LEU A 47 -1.52 28.90 -2.42
CA LEU A 47 -2.49 28.84 -3.51
C LEU A 47 -2.18 29.85 -4.61
N PHE A 48 -1.68 31.05 -4.25
CA PHE A 48 -1.25 32.05 -5.21
C PHE A 48 0.01 31.62 -6.01
N LYS A 49 0.98 30.99 -5.38
CA LYS A 49 2.18 30.47 -6.06
C LYS A 49 1.82 29.34 -7.02
N ARG A 50 0.91 28.45 -6.63
CA ARG A 50 0.36 27.38 -7.50
C ARG A 50 -0.39 27.98 -8.70
N PHE A 51 -1.25 28.96 -8.45
CA PHE A 51 -1.94 29.69 -9.52
C PHE A 51 -0.96 30.34 -10.49
N MET A 52 0.10 30.98 -10.01
CA MET A 52 1.15 31.54 -10.87
C MET A 52 1.95 30.48 -11.62
N LYS A 53 2.13 29.29 -11.03
CA LYS A 53 2.77 28.15 -11.68
C LYS A 53 1.89 27.60 -12.81
N GLU A 54 0.59 27.47 -12.59
CA GLU A 54 -0.38 27.12 -13.64
C GLU A 54 -0.35 28.13 -14.79
N LEU A 55 -0.38 29.42 -14.49
CA LEU A 55 -0.25 30.48 -15.51
C LEU A 55 1.09 30.45 -16.27
N SER A 56 2.10 29.80 -15.73
CA SER A 56 3.40 29.61 -16.37
C SER A 56 3.46 28.34 -17.22
N ASP A 57 2.38 27.61 -17.35
CA ASP A 57 2.27 26.48 -18.28
C ASP A 57 2.49 26.99 -19.73
N PRO A 58 3.32 26.31 -20.54
CA PRO A 58 3.60 26.71 -21.91
C PRO A 58 2.36 26.97 -22.78
N MET A 59 1.28 26.21 -22.52
CA MET A 59 0.02 26.32 -23.27
C MET A 59 -0.75 27.56 -22.87
N ILE A 60 -0.83 27.84 -21.57
CA ILE A 60 -1.47 29.04 -21.06
C ILE A 60 -0.70 30.30 -21.53
N ILE A 61 0.63 30.24 -21.60
CA ILE A 61 1.46 31.31 -22.16
C ILE A 61 1.11 31.55 -23.62
N ILE A 62 0.94 30.51 -24.44
CA ILE A 62 0.53 30.64 -25.83
C ILE A 62 -0.83 31.35 -25.96
N LEU A 63 -1.79 30.97 -25.10
CA LEU A 63 -3.12 31.60 -25.06
C LEU A 63 -3.04 33.07 -24.62
N ILE A 64 -2.23 33.40 -23.63
CA ILE A 64 -1.99 34.78 -23.18
C ILE A 64 -1.36 35.58 -24.32
N VAL A 65 -0.38 35.04 -25.04
CA VAL A 65 0.21 35.66 -26.20
C VAL A 65 -0.82 35.88 -27.31
N ALA A 66 -1.68 34.90 -27.57
CA ALA A 66 -2.78 35.04 -28.52
C ALA A 66 -3.77 36.14 -28.12
N ALA A 67 -4.15 36.19 -26.82
CA ALA A 67 -5.01 37.25 -26.29
C ALA A 67 -4.38 38.65 -26.43
N VAL A 68 -3.08 38.78 -26.19
CA VAL A 68 -2.34 40.05 -26.38
C VAL A 68 -2.32 40.44 -27.84
N ILE A 69 -2.05 39.54 -28.77
CA ILE A 69 -2.04 39.82 -30.21
C ILE A 69 -3.44 40.23 -30.67
N SER A 70 -4.48 39.47 -30.29
CA SER A 70 -5.89 39.77 -30.57
C SER A 70 -6.29 41.17 -30.03
N GLY A 71 -5.84 41.49 -28.81
CA GLY A 71 -6.11 42.80 -28.19
C GLY A 71 -5.41 43.96 -28.91
N ILE A 72 -4.19 43.78 -29.38
CA ILE A 72 -3.49 44.78 -30.21
C ILE A 72 -4.23 44.99 -31.51
N THR A 73 -4.65 43.92 -32.16
CA THR A 73 -5.38 44.01 -33.45
C THR A 73 -6.74 44.68 -33.25
N ALA A 74 -7.54 44.28 -32.26
CA ALA A 74 -8.82 44.93 -31.94
C ALA A 74 -8.68 46.44 -31.65
N PHE A 75 -7.58 46.81 -30.98
CA PHE A 75 -7.29 48.24 -30.74
C PHE A 75 -7.00 49.02 -32.03
N TYR A 76 -6.23 48.44 -32.98
CA TYR A 76 -5.90 49.11 -34.25
C TYR A 76 -7.07 49.14 -35.24
N GLU A 77 -7.89 48.11 -35.25
CA GLU A 77 -9.01 47.95 -36.19
C GLU A 77 -10.33 48.50 -35.64
N GLY A 78 -10.36 48.91 -34.37
CA GLY A 78 -11.57 49.45 -33.71
C GLY A 78 -12.63 48.39 -33.42
N GLU A 79 -12.21 47.11 -33.32
CA GLU A 79 -13.08 45.98 -33.05
C GLU A 79 -13.32 45.79 -31.55
N SER A 80 -14.26 44.89 -31.24
CA SER A 80 -14.59 44.54 -29.84
C SER A 80 -13.47 43.72 -29.16
N PHE A 81 -13.18 44.05 -27.87
CA PHE A 81 -12.28 43.24 -27.04
C PHE A 81 -12.94 41.96 -26.53
N ALA A 82 -14.06 41.51 -27.08
CA ALA A 82 -14.79 40.37 -26.60
C ALA A 82 -13.92 39.09 -26.60
N ASP A 83 -13.19 38.83 -27.68
CA ASP A 83 -12.32 37.65 -27.80
C ASP A 83 -11.19 37.61 -26.75
N VAL A 84 -10.60 38.76 -26.49
CA VAL A 84 -9.56 38.92 -25.47
C VAL A 84 -10.13 38.61 -24.08
N ILE A 85 -11.32 39.13 -23.77
CA ILE A 85 -11.98 38.88 -22.47
C ILE A 85 -12.34 37.40 -22.32
N ILE A 86 -12.81 36.77 -23.38
CA ILE A 86 -13.18 35.34 -23.38
C ILE A 86 -11.94 34.47 -23.18
N ILE A 87 -10.89 34.67 -23.94
CA ILE A 87 -9.64 33.90 -23.81
C ILE A 87 -9.07 34.09 -22.39
N MET A 88 -9.03 35.30 -21.86
CA MET A 88 -8.55 35.55 -20.53
C MET A 88 -9.44 34.96 -19.44
N ALA A 89 -10.76 34.97 -19.60
CA ALA A 89 -11.68 34.30 -18.66
C ALA A 89 -11.44 32.79 -18.62
N VAL A 90 -11.28 32.15 -19.77
CA VAL A 90 -10.98 30.73 -19.88
C VAL A 90 -9.63 30.38 -19.28
N VAL A 91 -8.59 31.17 -19.55
CA VAL A 91 -7.26 31.02 -18.93
C VAL A 91 -7.34 31.05 -17.40
N ILE A 92 -8.11 32.01 -16.85
CA ILE A 92 -8.30 32.10 -15.39
C ILE A 92 -9.07 30.93 -14.86
N ILE A 93 -10.15 30.50 -15.52
CA ILE A 93 -10.95 29.35 -15.12
C ILE A 93 -10.08 28.08 -15.14
N ASN A 94 -9.30 27.85 -16.18
CA ASN A 94 -8.41 26.70 -16.29
C ASN A 94 -7.35 26.69 -15.18
N ALA A 95 -6.68 27.80 -14.92
CA ALA A 95 -5.71 27.93 -13.86
C ALA A 95 -6.32 27.69 -12.46
N VAL A 96 -7.54 28.20 -12.19
CA VAL A 96 -8.26 27.95 -10.93
C VAL A 96 -8.61 26.47 -10.78
N LEU A 97 -9.06 25.82 -11.85
CA LEU A 97 -9.40 24.40 -11.82
C LEU A 97 -8.15 23.51 -11.68
N GLY A 98 -7.04 23.85 -12.32
CA GLY A 98 -5.76 23.18 -12.13
C GLY A 98 -5.32 23.23 -10.67
N VAL A 99 -5.33 24.41 -10.04
CA VAL A 99 -5.04 24.56 -8.61
C VAL A 99 -6.00 23.75 -7.72
N PHE A 100 -7.29 23.71 -8.06
CA PHE A 100 -8.26 22.93 -7.30
C PHE A 100 -8.00 21.43 -7.41
N GLN A 101 -7.70 20.92 -8.60
CA GLN A 101 -7.36 19.51 -8.84
C GLN A 101 -6.07 19.12 -8.12
N GLU A 102 -4.99 19.94 -8.23
CA GLU A 102 -3.72 19.72 -7.54
C GLU A 102 -3.91 19.70 -6.03
N SER A 103 -4.67 20.66 -5.47
CA SER A 103 -4.96 20.74 -4.04
C SER A 103 -5.77 19.53 -3.52
N LYS A 104 -6.72 19.02 -4.30
CA LYS A 104 -7.49 17.82 -3.96
C LYS A 104 -6.63 16.56 -3.97
N ALA A 105 -5.74 16.42 -4.95
CA ALA A 105 -4.81 15.30 -5.05
C ALA A 105 -3.85 15.28 -3.85
N GLU A 106 -3.28 16.43 -3.51
CA GLU A 106 -2.36 16.58 -2.36
C GLU A 106 -3.06 16.29 -1.02
N ALA A 107 -4.27 16.83 -0.79
CA ALA A 107 -5.04 16.56 0.42
C ALA A 107 -5.36 15.06 0.61
N ALA A 108 -5.62 14.34 -0.49
CA ALA A 108 -5.84 12.90 -0.45
C ALA A 108 -4.56 12.13 -0.08
N ILE A 109 -3.40 12.56 -0.56
CA ILE A 109 -2.08 11.97 -0.21
C ILE A 109 -1.77 12.22 1.28
N GLU A 110 -2.03 13.43 1.79
CA GLU A 110 -1.81 13.75 3.20
C GLU A 110 -2.67 12.92 4.16
N ALA A 111 -3.96 12.78 3.84
CA ALA A 111 -4.86 11.95 4.64
C ALA A 111 -4.36 10.49 4.77
N LEU A 112 -3.65 9.97 3.75
CA LEU A 112 -3.06 8.64 3.80
C LEU A 112 -1.82 8.56 4.70
N GLN A 113 -0.99 9.60 4.71
CA GLN A 113 0.18 9.66 5.59
C GLN A 113 -0.22 9.69 7.07
N GLU A 114 -1.36 10.31 7.39
CA GLU A 114 -1.91 10.37 8.75
C GLU A 114 -2.37 9.01 9.30
N ILE A 115 -2.87 8.12 8.43
CA ILE A 115 -3.29 6.76 8.80
C ILE A 115 -2.09 5.87 9.14
N ALA A 116 -0.92 6.13 8.57
CA ALA A 116 0.32 5.36 8.78
C ALA A 116 1.22 5.94 9.88
N ALA A 117 0.70 6.82 10.75
CA ALA A 117 1.47 7.47 11.80
C ALA A 117 2.04 6.45 12.79
N ALA A 118 3.34 6.57 13.11
CA ALA A 118 4.02 5.75 14.11
C ALA A 118 3.47 6.03 15.51
N THR A 119 3.46 5.00 16.37
CA THR A 119 3.06 5.11 17.78
C THR A 119 4.26 4.88 18.69
N SER A 120 4.23 5.44 19.89
CA SER A 120 5.28 5.31 20.91
C SER A 120 4.69 4.96 22.25
N LYS A 121 5.40 4.10 23.01
CA LYS A 121 5.07 3.76 24.39
C LYS A 121 5.73 4.80 25.31
N VAL A 122 4.94 5.48 26.13
CA VAL A 122 5.43 6.48 27.07
C VAL A 122 4.90 6.24 28.47
N LEU A 123 5.61 6.75 29.46
CA LEU A 123 5.16 6.78 30.84
C LEU A 123 4.59 8.17 31.11
N ARG A 124 3.29 8.27 31.42
CA ARG A 124 2.59 9.49 31.85
C ARG A 124 1.71 9.18 33.06
N ASP A 125 1.68 10.07 34.05
CA ASP A 125 0.92 9.86 35.27
C ASP A 125 1.27 8.53 36.00
N GLY A 126 2.54 8.07 35.89
CA GLY A 126 3.01 6.77 36.42
C GLY A 126 2.46 5.54 35.71
N LYS A 127 1.80 5.69 34.55
CA LYS A 127 1.24 4.59 33.76
C LYS A 127 1.82 4.57 32.35
N GLN A 128 2.02 3.37 31.83
CA GLN A 128 2.38 3.19 30.42
C GLN A 128 1.17 3.49 29.53
N VAL A 129 1.35 4.39 28.56
CA VAL A 129 0.35 4.80 27.58
C VAL A 129 0.97 4.71 26.20
N THR A 130 0.22 4.25 25.21
CA THR A 130 0.61 4.30 23.81
C THR A 130 -0.05 5.51 23.15
N LEU A 131 0.76 6.37 22.54
CA LEU A 131 0.29 7.57 21.85
C LEU A 131 0.97 7.68 20.47
N LYS A 132 0.47 8.59 19.64
CA LYS A 132 1.12 8.88 18.36
C LYS A 132 2.48 9.52 18.61
N SER A 133 3.50 9.09 17.86
CA SER A 133 4.87 9.59 18.04
C SER A 133 4.99 11.11 17.79
N ASP A 134 4.07 11.70 17.05
CA ASP A 134 4.01 13.14 16.79
C ASP A 134 3.49 13.96 18.01
N GLU A 135 2.87 13.28 19.00
CA GLU A 135 2.38 13.89 20.25
C GLU A 135 3.40 13.87 21.40
N LEU A 136 4.63 13.39 21.11
CA LEU A 136 5.74 13.41 22.07
C LEU A 136 6.23 14.84 22.33
N VAL A 137 6.55 15.11 23.59
CA VAL A 137 7.06 16.41 24.03
C VAL A 137 8.34 16.24 24.84
N PRO A 138 9.21 17.27 24.89
CA PRO A 138 10.39 17.24 25.78
C PRO A 138 9.97 17.02 27.24
N GLY A 139 10.61 16.04 27.90
CA GLY A 139 10.29 15.59 29.26
C GLY A 139 9.44 14.32 29.33
N ASP A 140 8.85 13.82 28.23
CA ASP A 140 8.22 12.50 28.22
C ASP A 140 9.25 11.40 28.50
N ILE A 141 8.84 10.33 29.15
CA ILE A 141 9.66 9.12 29.34
C ILE A 141 9.22 8.10 28.30
N VAL A 142 10.08 7.85 27.31
CA VAL A 142 9.81 6.81 26.29
C VAL A 142 10.33 5.47 26.76
N ILE A 143 9.54 4.41 26.51
CA ILE A 143 9.91 3.02 26.75
C ILE A 143 10.32 2.43 25.39
N LEU A 144 11.53 1.87 25.32
CA LEU A 144 12.15 1.35 24.11
C LEU A 144 12.46 -0.13 24.27
N GLU A 145 12.04 -0.93 23.30
CA GLU A 145 12.26 -2.37 23.24
C GLU A 145 12.86 -2.78 21.89
N ALA A 146 13.45 -3.96 21.80
CA ALA A 146 14.01 -4.44 20.54
C ALA A 146 12.92 -4.46 19.45
N GLY A 147 13.17 -3.79 18.33
CA GLY A 147 12.25 -3.61 17.21
C GLY A 147 11.59 -2.23 17.16
N ASP A 148 11.70 -1.43 18.22
CA ASP A 148 11.14 -0.08 18.24
C ASP A 148 12.06 0.90 17.49
N ALA A 149 11.47 1.82 16.74
CA ALA A 149 12.17 3.01 16.25
C ALA A 149 12.24 4.05 17.37
N VAL A 150 13.38 4.71 17.52
CA VAL A 150 13.53 5.81 18.47
C VAL A 150 12.79 7.04 17.95
N PRO A 151 11.74 7.50 18.65
CA PRO A 151 10.83 8.52 18.12
C PRO A 151 11.33 9.96 18.28
N ALA A 152 12.28 10.21 19.18
CA ALA A 152 12.79 11.53 19.52
C ALA A 152 14.20 11.40 20.11
N ASP A 153 14.94 12.51 20.20
CA ASP A 153 16.22 12.50 20.91
C ASP A 153 16.00 12.45 22.42
N GLY A 154 16.74 11.60 23.12
CA GLY A 154 16.57 11.40 24.56
C GLY A 154 17.82 10.97 25.30
N ARG A 155 17.84 11.23 26.61
CA ARG A 155 18.83 10.75 27.57
C ARG A 155 18.37 9.45 28.19
N ILE A 156 19.19 8.41 28.13
CA ILE A 156 18.85 7.10 28.71
C ILE A 156 18.86 7.20 30.26
N ILE A 157 17.78 6.73 30.88
CA ILE A 157 17.61 6.67 32.33
C ILE A 157 17.65 5.24 32.87
N GLU A 158 17.24 4.25 32.05
CA GLU A 158 17.29 2.83 32.36
C GLU A 158 17.74 2.06 31.11
N CYS A 159 18.60 1.06 31.27
CA CYS A 159 19.14 0.27 30.17
C CYS A 159 19.41 -1.18 30.58
N ALA A 160 18.79 -2.13 29.88
CA ALA A 160 19.03 -3.57 30.05
C ALA A 160 19.57 -4.16 28.72
N SER A 161 20.89 -4.24 28.58
CA SER A 161 21.60 -4.77 27.40
C SER A 161 21.17 -4.16 26.06
N MET A 162 20.72 -2.89 26.06
CA MET A 162 20.17 -2.23 24.88
C MET A 162 21.26 -1.94 23.84
N LYS A 163 20.98 -2.31 22.59
CA LYS A 163 21.82 -1.98 21.43
C LYS A 163 20.97 -1.26 20.40
N ILE A 164 21.51 -0.17 19.86
CA ILE A 164 20.82 0.70 18.90
C ILE A 164 21.66 0.81 17.63
N GLU A 165 21.01 0.61 16.49
CA GLU A 165 21.57 0.89 15.18
C GLU A 165 21.34 2.37 14.84
N GLU A 166 22.43 3.11 14.67
CA GLU A 166 22.45 4.55 14.44
C GLU A 166 22.99 4.91 13.04
N ALA A 167 22.92 3.97 12.10
CA ALA A 167 23.49 4.12 10.75
C ALA A 167 22.96 5.35 10.00
N ALA A 168 21.72 5.73 10.22
CA ALA A 168 21.10 6.92 9.60
C ALA A 168 21.78 8.24 10.00
N LEU A 169 22.40 8.28 11.17
CA LEU A 169 23.06 9.47 11.73
C LEU A 169 24.59 9.38 11.67
N THR A 170 25.15 8.21 11.90
CA THR A 170 26.61 8.01 12.01
C THR A 170 27.23 7.44 10.75
N GLY A 171 26.43 6.81 9.88
CA GLY A 171 26.90 6.06 8.71
C GLY A 171 27.47 4.68 9.04
N GLU A 172 27.52 4.27 10.31
CA GLU A 172 28.04 2.98 10.77
C GLU A 172 26.90 2.00 11.02
N SER A 173 26.90 0.85 10.36
CA SER A 173 25.86 -0.20 10.48
C SER A 173 26.03 -1.12 11.69
N VAL A 174 27.09 -0.96 12.48
CA VAL A 174 27.31 -1.78 13.68
C VAL A 174 26.51 -1.23 14.85
N PRO A 175 25.61 -2.03 15.49
CA PRO A 175 24.81 -1.56 16.61
C PRO A 175 25.68 -1.13 17.81
N VAL A 176 25.36 0.04 18.38
CA VAL A 176 26.08 0.64 19.50
C VAL A 176 25.49 0.14 20.81
N ASN A 177 26.30 -0.38 21.72
CA ASN A 177 25.89 -0.71 23.07
C ASN A 177 25.58 0.57 23.85
N LYS A 178 24.39 0.67 24.42
CA LYS A 178 23.94 1.81 25.21
C LYS A 178 24.21 1.62 26.71
N ILE A 179 24.46 2.72 27.41
CA ILE A 179 24.75 2.76 28.85
C ILE A 179 24.00 3.90 29.52
N VAL A 180 23.87 3.84 30.85
CA VAL A 180 23.29 4.94 31.63
C VAL A 180 24.37 5.88 32.15
N ASP A 181 25.58 5.39 32.28
CA ASP A 181 26.72 6.08 32.91
C ASP A 181 27.05 7.43 32.25
N LEU A 182 27.68 8.28 32.99
CA LEU A 182 28.11 9.62 32.62
C LEU A 182 29.35 9.52 31.69
N LEU A 183 29.32 10.23 30.58
CA LEU A 183 30.44 10.27 29.64
C LEU A 183 31.50 11.28 30.10
N GLN A 184 32.80 10.89 30.01
CA GLN A 184 33.90 11.75 30.38
C GLN A 184 34.54 12.39 29.14
N LEU A 185 34.85 13.68 29.21
CA LEU A 185 35.59 14.40 28.18
C LEU A 185 37.10 14.04 28.27
N ASN A 186 37.51 12.96 27.58
CA ASN A 186 38.90 12.53 27.50
C ASN A 186 39.71 13.48 26.59
N SER A 187 40.11 14.67 27.10
CA SER A 187 40.93 15.67 26.41
C SER A 187 40.38 16.24 25.08
N GLN A 188 39.14 15.96 24.72
CA GLN A 188 38.42 16.47 23.54
C GLN A 188 37.52 17.64 23.94
N LYS A 189 37.28 18.57 23.01
CA LYS A 189 36.36 19.69 23.23
C LYS A 189 34.88 19.27 23.32
N ASP A 190 34.53 18.10 22.73
CA ASP A 190 33.20 17.54 22.68
C ASP A 190 33.22 16.03 22.41
N VAL A 191 32.11 15.31 22.73
CA VAL A 191 31.94 13.90 22.42
C VAL A 191 31.25 13.78 21.02
N PRO A 192 31.90 13.09 20.04
CA PRO A 192 31.28 12.86 18.75
C PRO A 192 29.91 12.15 18.89
N LEU A 193 29.00 12.37 17.93
CA LEU A 193 27.64 11.85 17.98
C LEU A 193 27.59 10.32 18.19
N GLY A 194 28.37 9.55 17.42
CA GLY A 194 28.42 8.09 17.52
C GLY A 194 29.02 7.54 18.84
N ASP A 195 29.74 8.39 19.61
CA ASP A 195 30.31 8.01 20.91
C ASP A 195 29.43 8.36 22.11
N ARG A 196 28.25 9.04 21.86
CA ARG A 196 27.30 9.39 22.92
C ARG A 196 26.43 8.21 23.31
N LYS A 197 27.06 7.21 23.95
CA LYS A 197 26.43 5.92 24.28
C LYS A 197 25.28 6.00 25.30
N ASN A 198 25.14 7.12 26.01
CA ASN A 198 24.05 7.36 26.97
C ASN A 198 22.89 8.18 26.39
N MET A 199 22.86 8.40 25.09
CA MET A 199 21.78 9.08 24.37
C MET A 199 21.11 8.12 23.38
N VAL A 200 19.87 8.43 23.04
CA VAL A 200 19.12 7.84 21.91
C VAL A 200 18.73 8.97 20.95
N TYR A 201 18.64 8.66 19.66
CA TYR A 201 18.42 9.65 18.63
C TYR A 201 17.27 9.28 17.70
N MET A 202 16.45 10.26 17.34
CA MET A 202 15.35 10.10 16.40
C MET A 202 15.79 9.43 15.09
N GLY A 203 15.03 8.42 14.64
CA GLY A 203 15.30 7.71 13.40
C GLY A 203 16.31 6.55 13.52
N SER A 204 16.84 6.31 14.73
CA SER A 204 17.61 5.11 15.06
C SER A 204 16.70 3.95 15.44
N THR A 205 17.24 2.73 15.51
CA THR A 205 16.47 1.51 15.76
C THR A 205 17.04 0.71 16.91
N VAL A 206 16.20 0.28 17.85
CA VAL A 206 16.58 -0.64 18.92
C VAL A 206 16.64 -2.05 18.35
N VAL A 207 17.83 -2.65 18.26
CA VAL A 207 18.03 -4.00 17.69
C VAL A 207 18.09 -5.09 18.75
N TYR A 208 18.39 -4.74 20.01
CA TYR A 208 18.47 -5.69 21.12
C TYR A 208 18.25 -5.02 22.47
N GLY A 209 17.67 -5.76 23.42
CA GLY A 209 17.44 -5.32 24.80
C GLY A 209 16.30 -4.33 24.94
N ARG A 210 16.27 -3.62 26.06
CA ARG A 210 15.24 -2.62 26.39
C ARG A 210 15.81 -1.50 27.25
N GLY A 211 15.09 -0.37 27.29
CA GLY A 211 15.49 0.76 28.16
C GLY A 211 14.39 1.82 28.22
N LYS A 212 14.63 2.84 29.03
CA LYS A 212 13.83 4.06 29.11
C LYS A 212 14.71 5.27 28.85
N ALA A 213 14.17 6.28 28.21
CA ALA A 213 14.85 7.52 27.97
C ALA A 213 13.91 8.72 28.21
N VAL A 214 14.44 9.81 28.79
CA VAL A 214 13.73 11.09 28.88
C VAL A 214 13.95 11.85 27.57
N VAL A 215 12.88 12.27 26.92
CA VAL A 215 12.92 13.05 25.69
C VAL A 215 13.53 14.43 25.97
N THR A 216 14.59 14.76 25.24
CA THR A 216 15.31 16.03 25.36
C THR A 216 15.10 16.94 24.15
N GLY A 217 14.81 16.38 22.99
CA GLY A 217 14.57 17.10 21.75
C GLY A 217 13.53 16.44 20.86
N THR A 218 12.65 17.24 20.24
CA THR A 218 11.58 16.79 19.36
C THR A 218 11.63 17.52 18.00
N GLY A 219 11.15 16.90 16.95
CA GLY A 219 10.98 17.46 15.60
C GLY A 219 12.29 18.06 15.05
N MET A 220 12.23 19.31 14.63
CA MET A 220 13.38 20.02 14.05
C MET A 220 14.52 20.30 15.04
N ASN A 221 14.29 20.11 16.35
CA ASN A 221 15.32 20.28 17.38
C ASN A 221 16.14 18.99 17.62
N THR A 222 15.78 17.86 17.00
CA THR A 222 16.56 16.62 17.04
C THR A 222 17.79 16.69 16.14
N GLU A 223 18.75 15.78 16.33
CA GLU A 223 19.91 15.66 15.43
C GLU A 223 19.46 15.34 14.00
N MET A 224 18.45 14.47 13.83
CA MET A 224 17.82 14.21 12.54
C MET A 224 17.15 15.47 11.96
N GLY A 225 16.51 16.27 12.78
CA GLY A 225 15.90 17.54 12.37
C GLY A 225 16.90 18.54 11.85
N LYS A 226 18.10 18.61 12.44
CA LYS A 226 19.22 19.45 11.96
C LYS A 226 19.70 19.00 10.56
N ILE A 227 19.76 17.68 10.32
CA ILE A 227 20.09 17.11 8.99
C ILE A 227 18.97 17.39 8.00
N ALA A 228 17.71 17.18 8.37
CA ALA A 228 16.53 17.44 7.53
C ALA A 228 16.48 18.90 7.08
N LYS A 229 16.80 19.85 7.96
CA LYS A 229 16.91 21.28 7.62
C LYS A 229 17.96 21.57 6.55
N ALA A 230 19.04 20.80 6.52
CA ALA A 230 20.08 20.91 5.50
C ALA A 230 19.68 20.24 4.18
N LEU A 231 18.79 19.24 4.21
CA LEU A 231 18.34 18.43 3.07
C LEU A 231 16.96 18.82 2.51
N SER A 232 16.31 19.85 3.01
CA SER A 232 14.92 20.26 2.71
C SER A 232 14.59 20.58 1.23
N GLN A 233 15.40 20.10 0.28
CA GLN A 233 15.20 20.23 -1.18
C GLN A 233 15.00 18.88 -1.89
N ALA A 234 14.83 17.77 -1.18
CA ALA A 234 14.54 16.49 -1.82
C ALA A 234 13.09 16.49 -2.33
N GLN A 235 12.92 16.37 -3.64
CA GLN A 235 11.62 16.25 -4.30
C GLN A 235 11.08 14.83 -4.12
N ASP A 236 9.74 14.69 -4.01
CA ASP A 236 9.06 13.40 -4.05
C ASP A 236 9.39 12.64 -5.34
N GLU A 237 9.66 11.34 -5.22
CA GLU A 237 9.94 10.48 -6.38
C GLU A 237 8.67 10.28 -7.22
N ALA A 238 8.75 10.67 -8.51
CA ALA A 238 7.67 10.45 -9.46
C ALA A 238 7.49 8.93 -9.74
N THR A 239 6.23 8.50 -9.89
CA THR A 239 5.94 7.09 -10.25
C THR A 239 6.46 6.77 -11.66
N PRO A 240 6.78 5.49 -11.98
CA PRO A 240 7.18 5.07 -13.32
C PRO A 240 6.20 5.52 -14.40
N LEU A 241 4.90 5.48 -14.12
CA LEU A 241 3.87 5.96 -15.04
C LEU A 241 3.92 7.48 -15.23
N GLN A 242 4.10 8.27 -14.16
CA GLN A 242 4.26 9.71 -14.26
C GLN A 242 5.49 10.09 -15.10
N ILE A 243 6.60 9.38 -14.95
CA ILE A 243 7.81 9.59 -15.78
C ILE A 243 7.49 9.30 -17.25
N LYS A 244 6.82 8.18 -17.55
CA LYS A 244 6.40 7.83 -18.93
C LYS A 244 5.41 8.85 -19.52
N LEU A 245 4.48 9.35 -18.71
CA LEU A 245 3.52 10.40 -19.12
C LEU A 245 4.22 11.73 -19.43
N ASN A 246 5.18 12.13 -18.61
CA ASN A 246 5.98 13.34 -18.87
C ASN A 246 6.82 13.20 -20.14
N GLN A 247 7.34 12.01 -20.44
CA GLN A 247 8.03 11.74 -21.70
C GLN A 247 7.06 11.81 -22.88
N LEU A 248 5.86 11.23 -22.75
CA LEU A 248 4.81 11.29 -23.76
C LEU A 248 4.38 12.72 -24.03
N SER A 249 4.14 13.52 -22.99
CA SER A 249 3.79 14.95 -23.13
C SER A 249 4.84 15.72 -23.91
N LYS A 250 6.14 15.50 -23.65
CA LYS A 250 7.23 16.14 -24.42
C LYS A 250 7.21 15.73 -25.90
N ILE A 251 6.98 14.46 -26.20
CA ILE A 251 6.91 13.96 -27.59
C ILE A 251 5.71 14.59 -28.30
N LEU A 252 4.54 14.62 -27.64
CA LEU A 252 3.34 15.25 -28.19
C LEU A 252 3.55 16.74 -28.44
N THR A 253 4.15 17.48 -27.51
CA THR A 253 4.45 18.89 -27.65
C THR A 253 5.32 19.17 -28.90
N VAL A 254 6.39 18.39 -29.10
CA VAL A 254 7.25 18.54 -30.29
C VAL A 254 6.49 18.23 -31.57
N LEU A 255 5.68 17.17 -31.57
CA LEU A 255 4.85 16.79 -32.72
C LEU A 255 3.86 17.93 -33.09
N VAL A 256 3.19 18.45 -32.07
CA VAL A 256 2.19 19.52 -32.21
C VAL A 256 2.80 20.79 -32.74
N VAL A 257 3.92 21.23 -32.19
CA VAL A 257 4.64 22.42 -32.71
C VAL A 257 5.02 22.23 -34.19
N GLY A 258 5.43 21.00 -34.55
CA GLY A 258 5.71 20.67 -35.97
C GLY A 258 4.46 20.79 -36.85
N ILE A 259 3.32 20.25 -36.43
CA ILE A 259 2.05 20.33 -37.17
C ILE A 259 1.57 21.78 -37.24
N CYS A 260 1.64 22.56 -36.16
CA CYS A 260 1.30 23.99 -36.14
C CYS A 260 2.13 24.77 -37.15
N ALA A 261 3.44 24.54 -37.24
CA ALA A 261 4.32 25.17 -38.21
C ALA A 261 3.95 24.81 -39.65
N VAL A 262 3.58 23.57 -39.91
CA VAL A 262 3.10 23.13 -41.24
C VAL A 262 1.79 23.84 -41.62
N ILE A 263 0.80 23.85 -40.72
CA ILE A 263 -0.49 24.49 -40.97
C ILE A 263 -0.31 25.99 -41.14
N PHE A 264 0.50 26.66 -40.33
CA PHE A 264 0.80 28.07 -40.48
C PHE A 264 1.44 28.36 -41.87
N ALA A 265 2.42 27.54 -42.27
CA ALA A 265 3.04 27.68 -43.57
C ALA A 265 2.05 27.46 -44.74
N VAL A 266 1.22 26.43 -44.68
CA VAL A 266 0.20 26.10 -45.70
C VAL A 266 -0.86 27.22 -45.77
N GLY A 267 -1.33 27.71 -44.63
CA GLY A 267 -2.29 28.79 -44.54
C GLY A 267 -1.79 30.05 -45.24
N LEU A 268 -0.54 30.47 -44.94
CA LEU A 268 0.09 31.61 -45.62
C LEU A 268 0.31 31.41 -47.12
N MET A 269 0.70 30.21 -47.54
CA MET A 269 0.87 29.91 -48.98
C MET A 269 -0.46 29.97 -49.75
N ARG A 270 -1.56 29.66 -49.12
CA ARG A 270 -2.88 29.56 -49.73
C ARG A 270 -3.60 30.90 -49.80
N ALA A 271 -3.60 31.65 -48.71
CA ALA A 271 -4.34 32.92 -48.58
C ALA A 271 -3.50 34.16 -48.91
N GLY A 272 -2.18 34.00 -49.16
CA GLY A 272 -1.25 35.10 -49.37
C GLY A 272 -0.76 35.73 -48.05
N ILE A 273 0.25 36.60 -48.14
CA ILE A 273 0.84 37.26 -46.97
C ILE A 273 0.18 38.63 -46.80
N SER A 274 -0.79 38.72 -45.90
CA SER A 274 -1.38 39.95 -45.40
C SER A 274 -1.41 39.90 -43.86
N ASN A 275 -1.54 41.04 -43.19
CA ASN A 275 -1.63 41.09 -41.73
C ASN A 275 -2.84 40.27 -41.22
N GLU A 276 -3.96 40.38 -41.86
CA GLU A 276 -5.19 39.64 -41.54
C GLU A 276 -5.03 38.13 -41.72
N THR A 277 -4.37 37.68 -42.80
CA THR A 277 -4.08 36.26 -43.06
C THR A 277 -3.09 35.69 -42.04
N ILE A 278 -2.06 36.46 -41.70
CA ILE A 278 -1.08 36.04 -40.66
C ILE A 278 -1.79 35.81 -39.33
N LEU A 279 -2.66 36.74 -38.92
CA LEU A 279 -3.40 36.66 -37.68
C LEU A 279 -4.37 35.46 -37.66
N SER A 280 -5.20 35.33 -38.69
CA SER A 280 -6.17 34.21 -38.77
C SER A 280 -5.49 32.84 -38.79
N THR A 281 -4.41 32.69 -39.55
CA THR A 281 -3.63 31.44 -39.62
C THR A 281 -2.91 31.15 -38.30
N PHE A 282 -2.44 32.23 -37.63
CA PHE A 282 -1.85 32.08 -36.29
C PHE A 282 -2.89 31.60 -35.27
N MET A 283 -4.11 32.14 -35.28
CA MET A 283 -5.20 31.68 -34.40
C MET A 283 -5.58 30.22 -34.64
N VAL A 284 -5.59 29.75 -35.88
CA VAL A 284 -5.79 28.33 -36.21
C VAL A 284 -4.65 27.47 -35.68
N ALA A 285 -3.40 27.92 -35.79
CA ALA A 285 -2.26 27.19 -35.21
C ALA A 285 -2.33 27.14 -33.68
N VAL A 286 -2.80 28.23 -33.04
CA VAL A 286 -3.07 28.24 -31.58
C VAL A 286 -4.19 27.27 -31.20
N SER A 287 -5.31 27.26 -31.96
CA SER A 287 -6.40 26.31 -31.76
C SER A 287 -5.88 24.88 -31.77
N LEU A 288 -5.05 24.55 -32.78
CA LEU A 288 -4.45 23.22 -32.89
C LEU A 288 -3.52 22.89 -31.73
N ALA A 289 -2.73 23.87 -31.28
CA ALA A 289 -1.83 23.67 -30.14
C ALA A 289 -2.62 23.38 -28.86
N VAL A 290 -3.74 24.07 -28.64
CA VAL A 290 -4.65 23.79 -27.49
C VAL A 290 -5.29 22.41 -27.59
N ALA A 291 -5.81 22.02 -28.74
CA ALA A 291 -6.46 20.76 -29.01
C ALA A 291 -5.53 19.55 -28.73
N ALA A 292 -4.24 19.72 -28.96
CA ALA A 292 -3.33 18.57 -29.03
C ALA A 292 -2.73 18.15 -27.70
N ILE A 293 -2.90 18.90 -26.60
CA ILE A 293 -2.32 18.60 -25.31
C ILE A 293 -3.42 18.26 -24.32
N PRO A 294 -3.41 17.01 -23.77
CA PRO A 294 -4.39 16.60 -22.78
C PRO A 294 -4.08 17.23 -21.41
N GLU A 295 -4.56 18.44 -21.14
CA GLU A 295 -4.28 19.22 -19.92
C GLU A 295 -4.68 18.45 -18.64
N GLY A 296 -5.79 17.69 -18.66
CA GLY A 296 -6.27 16.90 -17.52
C GLY A 296 -5.51 15.62 -17.24
N LEU A 297 -4.58 15.17 -18.10
CA LEU A 297 -4.03 13.81 -18.03
C LEU A 297 -3.25 13.52 -16.74
N ALA A 298 -2.36 14.41 -16.34
CA ALA A 298 -1.56 14.25 -15.12
C ALA A 298 -2.44 14.31 -13.86
N ALA A 299 -3.39 15.25 -13.84
CA ALA A 299 -4.33 15.42 -12.73
C ALA A 299 -5.25 14.18 -12.57
N VAL A 300 -5.82 13.69 -13.68
CA VAL A 300 -6.66 12.47 -13.68
C VAL A 300 -5.89 11.28 -13.13
N VAL A 301 -4.66 11.03 -13.58
CA VAL A 301 -3.82 9.93 -13.10
C VAL A 301 -3.55 10.05 -11.61
N THR A 302 -3.20 11.21 -11.12
CA THR A 302 -2.91 11.44 -9.69
C THR A 302 -4.16 11.25 -8.84
N ILE A 303 -5.32 11.75 -9.26
CA ILE A 303 -6.59 11.58 -8.55
C ILE A 303 -7.01 10.11 -8.52
N VAL A 304 -6.89 9.39 -9.64
CA VAL A 304 -7.22 7.95 -9.72
C VAL A 304 -6.32 7.13 -8.80
N LEU A 305 -5.02 7.42 -8.76
CA LEU A 305 -4.08 6.81 -7.80
C LEU A 305 -4.50 7.08 -6.36
N SER A 306 -4.78 8.32 -6.02
CA SER A 306 -5.19 8.74 -4.67
C SER A 306 -6.45 8.02 -4.18
N ILE A 307 -7.48 7.95 -5.04
CA ILE A 307 -8.72 7.24 -4.72
C ILE A 307 -8.45 5.73 -4.58
N GLY A 308 -7.60 5.17 -5.44
CA GLY A 308 -7.21 3.78 -5.38
C GLY A 308 -6.51 3.43 -4.07
N VAL A 309 -5.55 4.24 -3.64
CA VAL A 309 -4.85 4.06 -2.36
C VAL A 309 -5.81 4.19 -1.17
N THR A 310 -6.76 5.13 -1.22
CA THR A 310 -7.80 5.24 -0.20
C THR A 310 -8.65 3.97 -0.12
N ASN A 311 -8.96 3.34 -1.24
CA ASN A 311 -9.71 2.08 -1.27
C ASN A 311 -8.88 0.90 -0.75
N MET A 312 -7.57 0.85 -1.05
CA MET A 312 -6.65 -0.15 -0.49
C MET A 312 -6.58 -0.03 1.04
N SER A 313 -6.48 1.19 1.57
CA SER A 313 -6.46 1.43 3.02
C SER A 313 -7.74 0.95 3.70
N LYS A 314 -8.91 1.17 3.09
CA LYS A 314 -10.20 0.64 3.60
C LYS A 314 -10.27 -0.89 3.62
N ARG A 315 -9.39 -1.56 2.87
CA ARG A 315 -9.23 -3.02 2.82
C ARG A 315 -7.99 -3.49 3.58
N ASN A 316 -7.56 -2.75 4.60
CA ASN A 316 -6.41 -3.05 5.46
C ASN A 316 -5.03 -3.03 4.78
N ALA A 317 -4.92 -2.57 3.53
CA ALA A 317 -3.64 -2.41 2.83
C ALA A 317 -3.22 -0.94 2.84
N ILE A 318 -2.37 -0.54 3.78
CA ILE A 318 -1.89 0.83 3.95
C ILE A 318 -0.68 1.06 3.06
N ILE A 319 -0.85 1.83 2.00
CA ILE A 319 0.23 2.17 1.06
C ILE A 319 1.06 3.32 1.64
N ARG A 320 2.37 3.15 1.71
CA ARG A 320 3.31 4.19 2.16
C ARG A 320 3.99 4.92 1.02
N LYS A 321 4.20 4.24 -0.11
CA LYS A 321 4.78 4.83 -1.32
C LYS A 321 3.85 4.64 -2.51
N LEU A 322 3.50 5.71 -3.21
CA LEU A 322 2.59 5.67 -4.36
C LEU A 322 3.11 4.78 -5.51
N THR A 323 4.44 4.69 -5.64
CA THR A 323 5.09 3.81 -6.63
C THR A 323 4.73 2.34 -6.44
N ALA A 324 4.46 1.91 -5.21
CA ALA A 324 4.08 0.53 -4.89
C ALA A 324 2.75 0.11 -5.54
N VAL A 325 1.81 1.04 -5.73
CA VAL A 325 0.49 0.74 -6.31
C VAL A 325 0.61 0.17 -7.73
N GLU A 326 1.45 0.79 -8.56
CA GLU A 326 1.69 0.32 -9.93
C GLU A 326 2.42 -1.01 -9.92
N THR A 327 3.42 -1.16 -9.04
CA THR A 327 4.25 -2.36 -8.93
C THR A 327 3.45 -3.54 -8.40
N LEU A 328 2.51 -3.32 -7.44
CA LEU A 328 1.57 -4.34 -6.94
C LEU A 328 0.79 -5.00 -8.08
N GLY A 329 0.25 -4.21 -9.00
CA GLY A 329 -0.47 -4.74 -10.16
C GLY A 329 0.38 -5.60 -11.12
N CYS A 330 1.72 -5.52 -11.01
CA CYS A 330 2.68 -6.29 -11.79
C CYS A 330 3.28 -7.48 -11.02
N THR A 331 2.92 -7.70 -9.76
CA THR A 331 3.50 -8.73 -8.89
C THR A 331 3.38 -10.11 -9.53
N GLN A 332 4.50 -10.84 -9.54
CA GLN A 332 4.63 -12.20 -10.08
C GLN A 332 4.99 -13.22 -9.01
N ILE A 333 5.72 -12.77 -7.98
CA ILE A 333 6.18 -13.58 -6.86
C ILE A 333 5.76 -12.90 -5.56
N ILE A 334 5.16 -13.66 -4.64
CA ILE A 334 4.88 -13.21 -3.28
C ILE A 334 5.62 -14.13 -2.32
N CYS A 335 6.72 -13.65 -1.75
CA CYS A 335 7.45 -14.31 -0.68
C CYS A 335 6.81 -13.95 0.65
N SER A 336 6.19 -14.91 1.30
CA SER A 336 5.50 -14.71 2.57
C SER A 336 6.22 -15.43 3.70
N ASP A 337 6.41 -14.74 4.82
CA ASP A 337 6.69 -15.44 6.07
C ASP A 337 5.49 -16.31 6.45
N LYS A 338 5.74 -17.43 7.12
CA LYS A 338 4.67 -18.33 7.55
C LYS A 338 3.90 -17.76 8.72
N THR A 339 4.64 -17.43 9.81
CA THR A 339 4.07 -17.12 11.13
C THR A 339 3.37 -15.74 11.09
N GLY A 340 2.14 -15.69 11.60
CA GLY A 340 1.36 -14.46 11.66
C GLY A 340 0.77 -13.99 10.33
N THR A 341 1.33 -14.38 9.18
CA THR A 341 0.85 -13.99 7.84
C THR A 341 -0.02 -15.08 7.19
N LEU A 342 0.53 -16.29 7.04
CA LEU A 342 -0.21 -17.47 6.54
C LEU A 342 -0.97 -18.17 7.65
N THR A 343 -0.48 -18.06 8.89
CA THR A 343 -1.05 -18.65 10.09
C THR A 343 -1.54 -17.55 11.04
N GLN A 344 -2.29 -17.94 12.07
CA GLN A 344 -2.94 -17.01 13.00
C GLN A 344 -2.00 -16.45 14.07
N ASN A 345 -0.76 -16.94 14.17
CA ASN A 345 0.18 -16.67 15.28
C ASN A 345 -0.44 -16.98 16.66
N LYS A 346 -1.31 -17.96 16.71
CA LYS A 346 -2.02 -18.39 17.92
C LYS A 346 -1.95 -19.90 18.02
N MET A 347 -1.09 -20.41 18.90
CA MET A 347 -1.04 -21.84 19.16
C MET A 347 -2.41 -22.34 19.59
N THR A 348 -2.83 -23.48 19.06
CA THR A 348 -4.13 -24.11 19.36
C THR A 348 -3.94 -25.59 19.52
N VAL A 349 -4.46 -26.17 20.59
CA VAL A 349 -4.50 -27.63 20.78
C VAL A 349 -5.54 -28.20 19.82
N VAL A 350 -5.14 -29.25 19.08
CA VAL A 350 -6.00 -29.87 18.06
C VAL A 350 -6.23 -31.36 18.31
N GLU A 351 -5.42 -31.96 19.16
CA GLU A 351 -5.51 -33.43 19.44
C GLU A 351 -4.95 -33.79 20.80
N HIS A 352 -5.62 -34.68 21.47
CA HIS A 352 -5.13 -35.36 22.67
C HIS A 352 -4.96 -36.87 22.44
N VAL A 353 -3.95 -37.43 23.09
CA VAL A 353 -3.77 -38.89 23.19
C VAL A 353 -3.59 -39.24 24.67
N ALA A 354 -4.68 -39.60 25.33
CA ALA A 354 -4.72 -39.97 26.75
C ALA A 354 -5.88 -40.91 27.00
N ASP A 355 -5.80 -41.72 28.05
CA ASP A 355 -6.93 -42.55 28.51
C ASP A 355 -7.95 -41.69 29.28
N ASP A 356 -7.47 -40.66 30.00
CA ASP A 356 -8.28 -39.67 30.69
C ASP A 356 -7.91 -38.27 30.19
N GLU A 357 -8.67 -37.78 29.19
CA GLU A 357 -8.47 -36.48 28.58
C GLU A 357 -8.69 -35.33 29.57
N LYS A 358 -9.68 -35.47 30.48
CA LYS A 358 -9.98 -34.47 31.48
C LYS A 358 -8.83 -34.30 32.48
N LEU A 359 -8.17 -35.37 32.87
CA LEU A 359 -6.99 -35.35 33.73
C LEU A 359 -5.80 -34.72 32.97
N LEU A 360 -5.64 -35.03 31.68
CA LEU A 360 -4.61 -34.44 30.85
C LEU A 360 -4.78 -32.92 30.73
N GLU A 361 -5.98 -32.45 30.40
CA GLU A 361 -6.31 -31.03 30.29
C GLU A 361 -6.10 -30.28 31.61
N THR A 362 -6.53 -30.88 32.72
CA THR A 362 -6.31 -30.36 34.09
C THR A 362 -4.82 -30.23 34.39
N ALA A 363 -4.03 -31.26 34.10
CA ALA A 363 -2.59 -31.27 34.32
C ALA A 363 -1.89 -30.19 33.45
N MET A 364 -2.28 -30.07 32.20
CA MET A 364 -1.71 -29.07 31.26
C MET A 364 -2.06 -27.65 31.66
N ALA A 365 -3.29 -27.36 32.09
CA ALA A 365 -3.73 -26.04 32.52
C ALA A 365 -3.08 -25.60 33.85
N LEU A 366 -3.05 -26.50 34.85
CA LEU A 366 -2.48 -26.20 36.16
C LEU A 366 -0.95 -26.08 36.13
N CYS A 367 -0.28 -26.90 35.29
CA CYS A 367 1.16 -26.84 35.09
C CYS A 367 1.51 -25.78 34.02
N SER A 368 0.92 -24.58 34.12
CA SER A 368 1.15 -23.45 33.24
C SER A 368 1.16 -22.14 34.03
N ASP A 369 1.91 -21.14 33.55
CA ASP A 369 1.98 -19.82 34.14
C ASP A 369 1.05 -18.80 33.42
N ALA A 370 0.51 -19.13 32.23
CA ALA A 370 -0.48 -18.32 31.54
C ALA A 370 -1.78 -18.22 32.38
N GLU A 371 -2.36 -17.03 32.42
CA GLU A 371 -3.58 -16.69 33.17
C GLU A 371 -4.76 -16.45 32.21
N LEU A 372 -5.96 -16.92 32.59
CA LEU A 372 -7.18 -16.66 31.83
C LEU A 372 -7.71 -15.27 32.20
N ASP A 373 -7.72 -14.35 31.24
CA ASP A 373 -8.33 -13.03 31.40
C ASP A 373 -9.85 -13.15 31.49
N ARG A 374 -10.43 -12.55 32.53
CA ARG A 374 -11.88 -12.63 32.84
C ARG A 374 -12.75 -11.84 31.88
N ASP A 375 -12.20 -10.76 31.30
CA ASP A 375 -12.96 -9.86 30.43
C ASP A 375 -13.01 -10.38 28.99
N SER A 376 -11.90 -10.88 28.46
CA SER A 376 -11.80 -11.46 27.11
C SER A 376 -12.14 -12.94 27.04
N GLY A 377 -12.00 -13.69 28.17
CA GLY A 377 -12.12 -15.14 28.19
C GLY A 377 -10.98 -15.87 27.50
N GLU A 378 -9.88 -15.20 27.17
CA GLU A 378 -8.67 -15.77 26.55
C GLU A 378 -7.49 -15.76 27.52
N ALA A 379 -6.59 -16.73 27.35
CA ALA A 379 -5.39 -16.81 28.18
C ALA A 379 -4.34 -15.81 27.73
N VAL A 380 -3.65 -15.21 28.71
CA VAL A 380 -2.55 -14.25 28.52
C VAL A 380 -1.28 -14.85 29.12
N GLY A 381 -0.21 -14.89 28.34
CA GLY A 381 1.06 -15.49 28.73
C GLY A 381 1.86 -16.00 27.53
N GLU A 382 2.72 -17.00 27.75
CA GLU A 382 3.48 -17.66 26.67
C GLU A 382 2.51 -18.42 25.75
N PRO A 383 2.66 -18.30 24.40
CA PRO A 383 1.68 -18.84 23.44
C PRO A 383 1.36 -20.31 23.57
N THR A 384 2.36 -21.13 23.92
CA THR A 384 2.17 -22.57 24.11
C THR A 384 1.31 -22.88 25.35
N GLU A 385 1.52 -22.12 26.42
CA GLU A 385 0.73 -22.24 27.66
C GLU A 385 -0.69 -21.68 27.50
N CYS A 386 -0.81 -20.54 26.79
CA CYS A 386 -2.12 -20.00 26.42
C CYS A 386 -2.97 -21.01 25.65
N ALA A 387 -2.36 -21.78 24.74
CA ALA A 387 -3.06 -22.84 24.01
C ALA A 387 -3.67 -23.88 24.95
N LEU A 388 -2.89 -24.35 25.94
CA LEU A 388 -3.32 -25.37 26.90
C LEU A 388 -4.42 -24.86 27.84
N VAL A 389 -4.26 -23.62 28.34
CA VAL A 389 -5.26 -22.97 29.24
C VAL A 389 -6.57 -22.68 28.49
N ASN A 390 -6.48 -22.20 27.25
CA ASN A 390 -7.66 -21.95 26.42
C ASN A 390 -8.39 -23.24 26.04
N ASP A 391 -7.67 -24.31 25.79
CA ASP A 391 -8.24 -25.63 25.48
C ASP A 391 -9.00 -26.20 26.66
N ALA A 392 -8.39 -26.23 27.84
CA ALA A 392 -9.05 -26.63 29.08
C ALA A 392 -10.32 -25.78 29.37
N ALA A 393 -10.24 -24.45 29.16
CA ALA A 393 -11.39 -23.54 29.37
C ALA A 393 -12.54 -23.87 28.42
N LYS A 394 -12.27 -24.18 27.13
CA LYS A 394 -13.29 -24.61 26.16
C LYS A 394 -13.98 -25.89 26.55
N ASN A 395 -13.26 -26.81 27.18
CA ASN A 395 -13.78 -28.10 27.63
C ASN A 395 -14.41 -28.05 29.01
N GLY A 396 -14.64 -26.81 29.54
CA GLY A 396 -15.34 -26.61 30.82
C GLY A 396 -14.45 -26.73 32.04
N LEU A 397 -13.14 -26.58 31.89
CA LEU A 397 -12.11 -26.62 32.94
C LEU A 397 -11.34 -25.27 32.99
N PRO A 398 -12.00 -24.16 33.29
CA PRO A 398 -11.31 -22.86 33.32
C PRO A 398 -10.30 -22.84 34.49
N LYS A 399 -9.06 -22.47 34.18
CA LYS A 399 -7.94 -22.46 35.12
C LYS A 399 -8.23 -21.78 36.47
N PRO A 400 -8.90 -20.58 36.51
CA PRO A 400 -9.24 -19.96 37.80
C PRO A 400 -10.16 -20.80 38.72
N GLU A 401 -10.94 -21.73 38.16
CA GLU A 401 -11.77 -22.64 38.93
C GLU A 401 -10.96 -23.86 39.38
N LEU A 402 -10.11 -24.37 38.51
CA LEU A 402 -9.17 -25.44 38.84
C LEU A 402 -8.22 -25.05 39.98
N GLU A 403 -7.71 -23.81 39.98
CA GLU A 403 -6.82 -23.30 41.03
C GLU A 403 -7.49 -23.19 42.42
N LYS A 404 -8.81 -23.06 42.48
CA LYS A 404 -9.56 -23.10 43.73
C LYS A 404 -9.66 -24.54 44.31
N GLU A 405 -9.68 -25.54 43.41
CA GLU A 405 -9.71 -26.93 43.78
C GLU A 405 -8.30 -27.50 43.99
N TYR A 406 -7.30 -27.02 43.28
CA TYR A 406 -5.93 -27.46 43.27
C TYR A 406 -4.98 -26.32 43.66
N GLU A 407 -4.86 -26.04 44.96
CA GLU A 407 -3.96 -25.00 45.45
C GLU A 407 -2.50 -25.28 45.10
N ARG A 408 -1.83 -24.41 44.37
CA ARG A 408 -0.41 -24.55 44.04
C ARG A 408 0.45 -24.29 45.26
N VAL A 409 1.21 -25.31 45.70
CA VAL A 409 2.02 -25.31 46.94
C VAL A 409 3.52 -25.42 46.68
N GLY A 410 3.94 -25.68 45.43
CA GLY A 410 5.36 -25.74 45.05
C GLY A 410 5.54 -25.82 43.54
N GLU A 411 6.74 -25.54 43.05
CA GLU A 411 7.06 -25.57 41.63
C GLU A 411 8.55 -25.79 41.36
N ALA A 412 8.84 -26.35 40.17
CA ALA A 412 10.11 -26.23 39.46
C ALA A 412 9.81 -25.54 38.12
N PRO A 413 10.23 -24.26 37.92
CA PRO A 413 9.90 -23.49 36.75
C PRO A 413 10.43 -24.12 35.47
N PHE A 414 9.90 -23.69 34.31
CA PHE A 414 10.38 -24.14 33.01
C PHE A 414 11.85 -23.81 32.80
N ASP A 415 12.59 -24.78 32.32
CA ASP A 415 13.98 -24.63 31.92
C ASP A 415 14.23 -25.25 30.55
N SER A 416 14.84 -24.49 29.67
CA SER A 416 15.07 -24.85 28.26
C SER A 416 16.04 -26.01 28.07
N MET A 417 16.94 -26.23 29.02
CA MET A 417 17.87 -27.39 29.00
C MET A 417 17.18 -28.67 29.38
N ARG A 418 16.29 -28.61 30.40
CA ARG A 418 15.45 -29.74 30.84
C ARG A 418 14.24 -29.97 29.95
N LYS A 419 13.78 -28.90 29.27
CA LYS A 419 12.57 -28.88 28.41
C LYS A 419 11.29 -29.28 29.11
N MET A 420 11.15 -28.97 30.39
CA MET A 420 9.98 -29.29 31.20
C MET A 420 9.83 -28.35 32.39
N MET A 421 8.64 -28.39 33.01
CA MET A 421 8.32 -27.73 34.28
C MET A 421 7.45 -28.66 35.13
N SER A 422 7.45 -28.41 36.43
CA SER A 422 6.63 -29.15 37.39
C SER A 422 5.93 -28.20 38.35
N THR A 423 4.69 -28.51 38.70
CA THR A 423 3.91 -27.79 39.72
C THR A 423 3.34 -28.78 40.71
N VAL A 424 3.33 -28.41 41.98
CA VAL A 424 2.81 -29.26 43.06
C VAL A 424 1.54 -28.62 43.59
N HIS A 425 0.50 -29.42 43.77
CA HIS A 425 -0.83 -28.94 44.12
C HIS A 425 -1.40 -29.72 45.29
N ARG A 426 -2.22 -29.02 46.08
CA ARG A 426 -3.03 -29.63 47.14
C ARG A 426 -4.45 -29.78 46.62
N THR A 427 -4.98 -31.00 46.63
CA THR A 427 -6.37 -31.31 46.26
C THR A 427 -7.34 -30.97 47.39
N PRO A 428 -8.67 -30.84 47.13
CA PRO A 428 -9.68 -30.66 48.19
C PRO A 428 -9.67 -31.74 49.25
N ASP A 429 -9.30 -32.97 48.89
CA ASP A 429 -9.14 -34.13 49.81
C ASP A 429 -7.83 -34.13 50.60
N ASN A 430 -7.08 -32.99 50.53
CA ASN A 430 -5.79 -32.78 51.18
C ASN A 430 -4.68 -33.77 50.71
N LYS A 431 -4.81 -34.34 49.53
CA LYS A 431 -3.76 -35.12 48.87
C LYS A 431 -2.84 -34.16 48.11
N ILE A 432 -1.58 -34.55 47.97
CA ILE A 432 -0.60 -33.77 47.23
C ILE A 432 -0.34 -34.45 45.89
N ILE A 433 -0.58 -33.71 44.82
CA ILE A 433 -0.35 -34.14 43.44
C ILE A 433 0.60 -33.18 42.74
N GLN A 434 1.55 -33.74 42.05
CA GLN A 434 2.46 -32.99 41.17
C GLN A 434 2.06 -33.24 39.73
N PHE A 435 2.01 -32.19 38.94
CA PHE A 435 1.93 -32.30 37.50
C PHE A 435 3.25 -31.84 36.88
N THR A 436 3.70 -32.52 35.83
CA THR A 436 4.91 -32.16 35.07
C THR A 436 4.57 -32.17 33.60
N LYS A 437 4.82 -31.07 32.90
CA LYS A 437 4.66 -30.98 31.45
C LYS A 437 5.98 -30.69 30.76
N GLY A 438 6.16 -31.19 29.54
CA GLY A 438 7.37 -30.92 28.77
C GLY A 438 7.49 -31.73 27.48
N ALA A 439 8.71 -31.76 26.94
CA ALA A 439 9.02 -32.55 25.75
C ALA A 439 8.83 -34.05 26.00
N PRO A 440 8.11 -34.77 25.11
CA PRO A 440 7.80 -36.19 25.34
C PRO A 440 9.04 -37.07 25.53
N ASP A 441 10.10 -36.84 24.76
CA ASP A 441 11.37 -37.54 24.82
C ASP A 441 12.06 -37.39 26.20
N GLU A 442 11.94 -36.24 26.82
CA GLU A 442 12.56 -35.95 28.13
C GLU A 442 11.71 -36.44 29.29
N ILE A 443 10.38 -36.29 29.23
CA ILE A 443 9.47 -36.76 30.28
C ILE A 443 9.45 -38.28 30.34
N LEU A 444 9.39 -38.97 29.20
CA LEU A 444 9.36 -40.43 29.15
C LEU A 444 10.62 -41.11 29.76
N LYS A 445 11.78 -40.43 29.74
CA LYS A 445 12.99 -40.90 30.41
C LYS A 445 12.82 -40.92 31.94
N ARG A 446 11.94 -40.08 32.47
CA ARG A 446 11.68 -39.90 33.90
C ARG A 446 10.44 -40.64 34.41
N CYS A 447 9.66 -41.20 33.49
CA CYS A 447 8.47 -41.98 33.83
C CYS A 447 8.81 -43.42 34.18
N ALA A 448 8.43 -43.85 35.41
CA ALA A 448 8.48 -45.20 35.85
C ALA A 448 7.17 -45.95 35.57
N TYR A 449 6.08 -45.23 35.37
CA TYR A 449 4.72 -45.74 35.20
C TYR A 449 3.99 -45.03 34.09
N ALA A 450 2.90 -45.64 33.58
CA ALA A 450 1.92 -45.01 32.71
C ALA A 450 0.51 -45.23 33.27
N LEU A 451 -0.39 -44.29 33.03
CA LEU A 451 -1.81 -44.44 33.33
C LEU A 451 -2.47 -45.17 32.17
N ARG A 452 -3.18 -46.31 32.44
CA ARG A 452 -3.91 -47.06 31.46
C ARG A 452 -5.22 -47.56 32.08
N ASP A 453 -6.36 -47.25 31.44
CA ASP A 453 -7.70 -47.58 31.92
C ASP A 453 -7.95 -47.15 33.42
N GLY A 454 -7.36 -46.02 33.81
CA GLY A 454 -7.42 -45.49 35.17
C GLY A 454 -6.48 -46.18 36.18
N GLU A 455 -5.68 -47.15 35.76
CA GLU A 455 -4.74 -47.88 36.61
C GLU A 455 -3.27 -47.50 36.29
N LYS A 456 -2.45 -47.43 37.31
CA LYS A 456 -1.01 -47.17 37.22
C LYS A 456 -0.26 -48.46 36.84
N VAL A 457 0.21 -48.55 35.61
CA VAL A 457 0.97 -49.72 35.09
C VAL A 457 2.47 -49.36 34.97
N PRO A 458 3.40 -50.34 35.11
CA PRO A 458 4.82 -50.09 34.90
C PRO A 458 5.14 -49.61 33.47
N MET A 459 6.05 -48.67 33.30
CA MET A 459 6.55 -48.19 32.00
C MET A 459 7.49 -49.27 31.41
N THR A 460 6.92 -50.18 30.63
CA THR A 460 7.70 -51.15 29.86
C THR A 460 8.22 -50.55 28.56
N ASP A 461 9.22 -51.18 27.93
CA ASP A 461 9.73 -50.72 26.63
C ASP A 461 8.64 -50.71 25.56
N GLN A 462 7.72 -51.69 25.61
CA GLN A 462 6.58 -51.77 24.68
C GLN A 462 5.61 -50.58 24.85
N VAL A 463 5.27 -50.21 26.10
CA VAL A 463 4.43 -49.02 26.38
C VAL A 463 5.13 -47.75 25.93
N ARG A 464 6.42 -47.65 26.18
CA ARG A 464 7.24 -46.51 25.75
C ARG A 464 7.29 -46.35 24.21
N GLU A 465 7.49 -47.48 23.51
CA GLU A 465 7.51 -47.48 22.04
C GLU A 465 6.14 -47.06 21.45
N GLU A 466 5.04 -47.54 22.06
CA GLU A 466 3.70 -47.11 21.63
C GLU A 466 3.49 -45.60 21.79
N ILE A 467 3.87 -45.03 22.93
CA ILE A 467 3.76 -43.58 23.18
C ILE A 467 4.65 -42.81 22.22
N LEU A 468 5.87 -43.24 21.98
CA LEU A 468 6.79 -42.63 21.02
C LEU A 468 6.26 -42.72 19.58
N LYS A 469 5.57 -43.79 19.21
CA LYS A 469 4.90 -43.94 17.93
C LYS A 469 3.76 -42.92 17.78
N ASN A 470 2.95 -42.71 18.80
CA ASN A 470 1.89 -41.72 18.82
C ASN A 470 2.48 -40.31 18.73
N ASN A 471 3.52 -40.00 19.51
CA ASN A 471 4.25 -38.76 19.43
C ASN A 471 4.78 -38.49 17.99
N LYS A 472 5.38 -39.52 17.38
CA LYS A 472 5.86 -39.41 16.00
C LYS A 472 4.73 -39.18 15.01
N ALA A 473 3.61 -39.89 15.14
CA ALA A 473 2.45 -39.69 14.25
C ALA A 473 1.84 -38.29 14.37
N MET A 474 1.87 -37.68 15.54
CA MET A 474 1.47 -36.27 15.73
C MET A 474 2.51 -35.34 15.15
N ALA A 475 3.81 -35.57 15.38
CA ALA A 475 4.90 -34.77 14.84
C ALA A 475 4.98 -34.84 13.29
N ASP A 476 4.70 -35.99 12.69
CA ASP A 476 4.63 -36.16 11.22
C ASP A 476 3.49 -35.34 10.59
N ARG A 477 2.49 -34.90 11.38
CA ARG A 477 1.42 -33.96 11.01
C ARG A 477 1.73 -32.51 11.41
N ALA A 478 2.99 -32.22 11.66
CA ALA A 478 3.48 -30.91 12.05
C ALA A 478 2.94 -30.37 13.39
N LEU A 479 2.45 -31.26 14.28
CA LEU A 479 2.01 -30.83 15.58
C LEU A 479 3.21 -30.67 16.54
N ARG A 480 3.18 -29.61 17.33
CA ARG A 480 4.05 -29.46 18.50
C ARG A 480 3.44 -30.27 19.62
N VAL A 481 4.14 -31.31 20.04
CA VAL A 481 3.63 -32.25 21.06
C VAL A 481 4.21 -31.94 22.42
N LEU A 482 3.34 -31.82 23.42
CA LEU A 482 3.72 -31.79 24.82
C LEU A 482 3.18 -33.03 25.54
N CYS A 483 3.96 -33.52 26.49
CA CYS A 483 3.61 -34.63 27.35
C CYS A 483 3.26 -34.11 28.73
N ALA A 484 2.19 -34.67 29.35
CA ALA A 484 1.92 -34.50 30.76
C ALA A 484 2.19 -35.78 31.51
N SER A 485 2.65 -35.65 32.74
CA SER A 485 2.84 -36.69 33.70
C SER A 485 2.44 -36.21 35.10
N LEU A 486 2.18 -37.16 36.00
CA LEU A 486 1.83 -36.88 37.38
C LEU A 486 2.68 -37.68 38.35
N ARG A 487 2.75 -37.22 39.59
CA ARG A 487 3.26 -37.93 40.73
C ARG A 487 2.46 -37.56 41.96
N GLU A 488 2.08 -38.60 42.75
CA GLU A 488 1.41 -38.43 44.02
C GLU A 488 2.45 -38.40 45.16
N TRP A 489 2.23 -37.59 46.17
CA TRP A 489 3.07 -37.41 47.34
C TRP A 489 2.26 -37.59 48.60
N ASP A 490 2.86 -38.22 49.61
CA ASP A 490 2.23 -38.38 50.94
C ASP A 490 2.13 -37.05 51.69
N ASP A 491 3.05 -36.10 51.43
CA ASP A 491 3.09 -34.78 52.05
C ASP A 491 3.76 -33.79 51.07
N VAL A 492 3.61 -32.45 51.32
CA VAL A 492 4.23 -31.41 50.50
C VAL A 492 5.75 -31.58 50.46
N PRO A 493 6.36 -31.77 49.30
CA PRO A 493 7.81 -31.94 49.20
C PRO A 493 8.53 -30.71 49.73
N GLN A 494 9.45 -30.90 50.71
CA GLN A 494 10.26 -29.82 51.26
C GLN A 494 11.36 -29.35 50.27
N ASN A 495 11.73 -30.24 49.33
CA ASN A 495 12.71 -29.92 48.30
C ASN A 495 11.97 -29.86 46.95
N THR A 496 11.95 -28.66 46.34
CA THR A 496 11.37 -28.41 45.04
C THR A 496 12.41 -28.36 43.91
N GLU A 497 13.66 -28.76 44.17
CA GLU A 497 14.67 -28.91 43.15
C GLU A 497 14.22 -29.89 42.05
N PRO A 498 14.48 -29.54 40.74
CA PRO A 498 14.03 -30.39 39.64
C PRO A 498 14.47 -31.84 39.72
N GLU A 499 15.69 -32.10 40.17
CA GLU A 499 16.24 -33.46 40.32
C GLU A 499 15.47 -34.31 41.33
N TYR A 500 14.76 -33.69 42.27
CA TYR A 500 13.94 -34.37 43.26
C TYR A 500 12.50 -34.57 42.76
N LEU A 501 11.91 -33.56 42.14
CA LEU A 501 10.52 -33.59 41.61
C LEU A 501 10.40 -34.45 40.37
N GLU A 502 11.31 -34.30 39.42
CA GLU A 502 11.18 -34.85 38.06
C GLU A 502 11.75 -36.26 37.93
N LYS A 503 11.33 -37.18 38.83
CA LYS A 503 11.64 -38.64 38.78
C LYS A 503 10.46 -39.48 39.22
N ASP A 504 10.46 -40.75 38.83
CA ASP A 504 9.43 -41.74 39.13
C ASP A 504 8.01 -41.23 38.75
N LEU A 505 7.92 -40.54 37.64
CA LEU A 505 6.68 -39.95 37.11
C LEU A 505 5.77 -41.00 36.50
N THR A 506 4.46 -40.72 36.49
CA THR A 506 3.44 -41.51 35.81
C THR A 506 2.97 -40.75 34.56
N TYR A 507 3.17 -41.29 33.39
CA TYR A 507 2.68 -40.73 32.13
C TYR A 507 1.15 -40.61 32.10
N VAL A 508 0.62 -39.45 31.70
CA VAL A 508 -0.83 -39.17 31.59
C VAL A 508 -1.26 -39.15 30.13
N GLY A 509 -0.58 -38.39 29.31
CA GLY A 509 -0.99 -38.25 27.92
C GLY A 509 -0.13 -37.24 27.12
N LEU A 510 -0.48 -37.09 25.84
CA LEU A 510 0.11 -36.15 24.89
C LEU A 510 -0.94 -35.15 24.41
N SER A 511 -0.55 -33.88 24.33
CA SER A 511 -1.33 -32.83 23.67
C SER A 511 -0.58 -32.32 22.46
N GLY A 512 -1.21 -32.39 21.29
CA GLY A 512 -0.69 -31.89 20.02
C GLY A 512 -1.31 -30.54 19.69
N MET A 513 -0.48 -29.56 19.38
CA MET A 513 -0.89 -28.21 19.07
C MET A 513 -0.22 -27.71 17.79
N ILE A 514 -0.88 -26.78 17.12
CA ILE A 514 -0.38 -26.14 15.89
C ILE A 514 -0.78 -24.67 15.89
N ASP A 515 -0.02 -23.84 15.19
CA ASP A 515 -0.46 -22.52 14.77
C ASP A 515 -1.29 -22.70 13.48
N PRO A 516 -2.62 -22.59 13.56
CA PRO A 516 -3.48 -22.96 12.43
C PRO A 516 -3.35 -21.97 11.28
N VAL A 517 -3.49 -22.48 10.07
CA VAL A 517 -3.62 -21.68 8.86
C VAL A 517 -4.85 -20.77 8.96
N ARG A 518 -4.74 -19.53 8.50
CA ARG A 518 -5.90 -18.63 8.39
C ARG A 518 -6.90 -19.17 7.37
N PRO A 519 -8.21 -19.20 7.64
CA PRO A 519 -9.22 -19.79 6.75
C PRO A 519 -9.23 -19.24 5.34
N GLU A 520 -8.99 -17.93 5.17
CA GLU A 520 -9.02 -17.22 3.91
C GLU A 520 -7.78 -17.41 3.04
N VAL A 521 -6.66 -17.84 3.62
CA VAL A 521 -5.37 -17.94 2.91
C VAL A 521 -5.40 -18.98 1.79
N LYS A 522 -6.07 -20.10 1.99
CA LYS A 522 -6.16 -21.15 0.97
C LYS A 522 -6.82 -20.64 -0.31
N ALA A 523 -7.95 -19.95 -0.18
CA ALA A 523 -8.64 -19.33 -1.32
C ALA A 523 -7.77 -18.26 -1.99
N ALA A 524 -7.07 -17.43 -1.20
CA ALA A 524 -6.16 -16.41 -1.72
C ALA A 524 -4.97 -17.01 -2.50
N ILE A 525 -4.44 -18.15 -2.08
CA ILE A 525 -3.38 -18.87 -2.81
C ILE A 525 -3.89 -19.45 -4.13
N GLU A 526 -5.11 -19.99 -4.16
CA GLU A 526 -5.75 -20.44 -5.40
C GLU A 526 -5.94 -19.26 -6.37
N GLU A 527 -6.41 -18.13 -5.88
CA GLU A 527 -6.55 -16.89 -6.66
C GLU A 527 -5.20 -16.39 -7.20
N CYS A 528 -4.13 -16.42 -6.41
CA CYS A 528 -2.78 -16.11 -6.88
C CYS A 528 -2.38 -16.98 -8.08
N ARG A 529 -2.65 -18.28 -8.03
CA ARG A 529 -2.33 -19.21 -9.13
C ARG A 529 -3.11 -18.90 -10.40
N GLU A 530 -4.41 -18.66 -10.27
CA GLU A 530 -5.24 -18.24 -11.40
C GLU A 530 -4.74 -16.93 -12.01
N ALA A 531 -4.29 -16.01 -11.15
CA ALA A 531 -3.72 -14.73 -11.54
C ALA A 531 -2.30 -14.81 -12.13
N GLY A 532 -1.68 -16.00 -12.19
CA GLY A 532 -0.31 -16.21 -12.65
C GLY A 532 0.75 -15.69 -11.67
N ILE A 533 0.40 -15.59 -10.39
CA ILE A 533 1.29 -15.18 -9.29
C ILE A 533 1.74 -16.45 -8.56
N ARG A 534 3.03 -16.55 -8.25
CA ARG A 534 3.59 -17.67 -7.52
C ARG A 534 3.77 -17.31 -6.04
N PRO A 535 2.99 -17.91 -5.14
CA PRO A 535 3.23 -17.78 -3.71
C PRO A 535 4.44 -18.64 -3.30
N ILE A 536 5.26 -18.08 -2.41
CA ILE A 536 6.44 -18.72 -1.85
C ILE A 536 6.38 -18.57 -0.34
N MET A 537 6.52 -19.68 0.38
CA MET A 537 6.58 -19.69 1.83
C MET A 537 8.03 -19.73 2.30
N ILE A 538 8.37 -18.83 3.21
CA ILE A 538 9.69 -18.74 3.83
C ILE A 538 9.49 -18.83 5.36
N THR A 539 10.21 -19.71 6.04
CA THR A 539 10.02 -19.92 7.50
C THR A 539 11.30 -20.38 8.20
N GLY A 540 11.44 -20.02 9.45
CA GLY A 540 12.44 -20.59 10.35
C GLY A 540 12.10 -22.00 10.86
N ASP A 541 10.89 -22.50 10.60
CA ASP A 541 10.40 -23.80 11.07
C ASP A 541 11.14 -24.98 10.45
N HIS A 542 10.91 -26.16 11.07
CA HIS A 542 11.42 -27.43 10.54
C HIS A 542 10.85 -27.73 9.16
N LYS A 543 11.63 -28.42 8.30
CA LYS A 543 11.24 -28.72 6.93
C LYS A 543 9.92 -29.50 6.86
N ASP A 544 9.69 -30.47 7.73
CA ASP A 544 8.50 -31.32 7.70
C ASP A 544 7.23 -30.50 8.03
N THR A 545 7.30 -29.58 8.99
CA THR A 545 6.23 -28.62 9.30
C THR A 545 5.93 -27.72 8.11
N ALA A 546 6.99 -27.17 7.50
CA ALA A 546 6.85 -26.30 6.33
C ALA A 546 6.25 -27.04 5.12
N VAL A 547 6.64 -28.29 4.89
CA VAL A 547 6.09 -29.14 3.83
C VAL A 547 4.62 -29.44 4.08
N ALA A 548 4.24 -29.82 5.31
CA ALA A 548 2.84 -30.11 5.64
C ALA A 548 1.93 -28.90 5.39
N ILE A 549 2.30 -27.72 5.88
CA ILE A 549 1.54 -26.48 5.67
C ILE A 549 1.55 -26.09 4.19
N GLY A 550 2.70 -26.19 3.51
CA GLY A 550 2.82 -25.88 2.08
C GLY A 550 1.94 -26.76 1.19
N MET A 551 1.78 -28.05 1.56
CA MET A 551 0.87 -28.99 0.86
C MET A 551 -0.60 -28.70 1.20
N GLU A 552 -0.93 -28.41 2.45
CA GLU A 552 -2.29 -28.04 2.88
C GLU A 552 -2.80 -26.79 2.15
N LEU A 553 -1.97 -25.78 2.06
CA LEU A 553 -2.25 -24.53 1.34
C LEU A 553 -2.16 -24.70 -0.17
N GLY A 554 -1.62 -25.81 -0.64
CA GLY A 554 -1.38 -26.05 -2.05
C GLY A 554 -0.24 -25.22 -2.65
N ILE A 555 0.66 -24.62 -1.87
CA ILE A 555 1.86 -23.91 -2.35
C ILE A 555 2.79 -24.88 -3.06
N ILE A 556 2.91 -26.10 -2.58
CA ILE A 556 3.64 -27.20 -3.18
C ILE A 556 2.74 -28.43 -3.36
N SER A 557 3.08 -29.28 -4.31
CA SER A 557 2.42 -30.57 -4.55
C SER A 557 3.29 -31.77 -4.20
N ASP A 558 4.59 -31.55 -4.01
CA ASP A 558 5.59 -32.56 -3.72
C ASP A 558 6.64 -32.02 -2.72
N PRO A 559 7.07 -32.83 -1.74
CA PRO A 559 8.08 -32.44 -0.75
C PRO A 559 9.44 -32.01 -1.35
N SER A 560 9.78 -32.45 -2.56
CA SER A 560 11.01 -32.04 -3.27
C SER A 560 11.03 -30.55 -3.64
N GLN A 561 9.86 -29.90 -3.64
CA GLN A 561 9.74 -28.45 -3.88
C GLN A 561 10.06 -27.62 -2.63
N ALA A 562 10.50 -28.28 -1.54
CA ALA A 562 10.95 -27.64 -0.30
C ALA A 562 12.45 -27.83 -0.09
N ILE A 563 13.15 -26.73 0.25
CA ILE A 563 14.60 -26.71 0.53
C ILE A 563 14.86 -26.09 1.91
N THR A 564 15.93 -26.53 2.58
CA THR A 564 16.37 -25.92 3.85
C THR A 564 17.46 -24.86 3.62
N GLY A 565 17.63 -23.93 4.59
CA GLY A 565 18.70 -22.94 4.57
C GLY A 565 20.09 -23.58 4.39
N ALA A 566 20.39 -24.66 5.13
CA ALA A 566 21.66 -25.37 5.00
C ALA A 566 21.86 -25.96 3.59
N GLN A 567 20.83 -26.53 2.98
CA GLN A 567 20.91 -27.02 1.59
C GLN A 567 21.07 -25.85 0.58
N LEU A 568 20.51 -24.68 0.93
CA LEU A 568 20.65 -23.48 0.11
C LEU A 568 22.09 -22.94 0.14
N ASP A 569 22.77 -23.05 1.29
CA ASP A 569 24.17 -22.64 1.43
C ASP A 569 25.13 -23.49 0.57
N ASP A 570 24.77 -24.74 0.28
CA ASP A 570 25.56 -25.62 -0.57
C ASP A 570 25.44 -25.29 -2.09
N ILE A 571 24.53 -24.39 -2.48
CA ILE A 571 24.26 -24.02 -3.88
C ILE A 571 24.87 -22.64 -4.16
N SER A 572 25.63 -22.49 -5.26
CA SER A 572 26.15 -21.18 -5.68
C SER A 572 25.02 -20.23 -6.14
N ASP A 573 25.27 -18.92 -6.18
CA ASP A 573 24.25 -17.94 -6.59
C ASP A 573 23.83 -18.10 -8.05
N GLU A 574 24.77 -18.47 -8.94
CA GLU A 574 24.49 -18.75 -10.34
C GLU A 574 23.60 -19.98 -10.49
N GLU A 575 23.95 -21.09 -9.83
CA GLU A 575 23.16 -22.33 -9.84
C GLU A 575 21.79 -22.10 -9.20
N PHE A 576 21.73 -21.38 -8.09
CA PHE A 576 20.45 -21.09 -7.40
C PHE A 576 19.51 -20.27 -8.29
N LYS A 577 20.03 -19.27 -9.01
CA LYS A 577 19.23 -18.50 -9.98
C LYS A 577 18.58 -19.38 -11.03
N ASP A 578 19.25 -20.42 -11.50
CA ASP A 578 18.69 -21.33 -12.52
C ASP A 578 17.66 -22.29 -11.92
N ARG A 579 17.90 -22.76 -10.71
CA ARG A 579 17.06 -23.75 -10.01
C ARG A 579 15.95 -23.17 -9.14
N ILE A 580 15.90 -21.86 -8.92
CA ILE A 580 14.94 -21.23 -7.97
C ILE A 580 13.48 -21.57 -8.29
N THR A 581 13.16 -21.89 -9.55
CA THR A 581 11.82 -22.30 -9.95
C THR A 581 11.43 -23.71 -9.48
N GLU A 582 12.38 -24.51 -9.01
CA GLU A 582 12.13 -25.84 -8.46
C GLU A 582 11.49 -25.73 -7.07
N PHE A 583 11.75 -24.65 -6.33
CA PHE A 583 11.38 -24.50 -4.93
C PHE A 583 10.29 -23.45 -4.74
N SER A 584 9.34 -23.72 -3.85
CA SER A 584 8.32 -22.77 -3.38
C SER A 584 8.19 -22.74 -1.85
N VAL A 585 8.91 -23.61 -1.12
CA VAL A 585 8.96 -23.63 0.34
C VAL A 585 10.42 -23.63 0.78
N TYR A 586 10.77 -22.67 1.64
CA TYR A 586 12.11 -22.50 2.22
C TYR A 586 11.99 -22.62 3.74
N ALA A 587 12.61 -23.66 4.31
CA ALA A 587 12.55 -24.00 5.72
C ALA A 587 13.88 -23.77 6.45
N ARG A 588 13.87 -23.51 7.74
CA ARG A 588 15.07 -23.22 8.57
C ARG A 588 15.99 -22.16 7.94
N VAL A 589 15.37 -21.11 7.42
CA VAL A 589 16.11 -20.01 6.78
C VAL A 589 16.54 -18.96 7.80
N GLN A 590 17.67 -18.34 7.55
CA GLN A 590 18.19 -17.18 8.27
C GLN A 590 17.89 -15.89 7.48
N PRO A 591 18.06 -14.70 8.06
CA PRO A 591 17.78 -13.42 7.37
C PRO A 591 18.50 -13.25 6.04
N GLU A 592 19.76 -13.71 5.95
CA GLU A 592 20.58 -13.64 4.74
C GLU A 592 19.97 -14.47 3.60
N HIS A 593 19.40 -15.64 3.92
CA HIS A 593 18.71 -16.48 2.95
C HIS A 593 17.48 -15.78 2.39
N LYS A 594 16.70 -15.04 3.22
CA LYS A 594 15.53 -14.27 2.75
C LYS A 594 15.94 -13.25 1.70
N VAL A 595 17.03 -12.50 1.94
CA VAL A 595 17.60 -11.53 0.98
C VAL A 595 18.05 -12.22 -0.30
N ARG A 596 18.71 -13.37 -0.18
CA ARG A 596 19.22 -14.17 -1.31
C ARG A 596 18.08 -14.67 -2.21
N ILE A 597 16.99 -15.17 -1.62
CA ILE A 597 15.80 -15.64 -2.35
C ILE A 597 15.17 -14.49 -3.14
N VAL A 598 14.95 -13.35 -2.48
CA VAL A 598 14.39 -12.16 -3.13
C VAL A 598 15.26 -11.70 -4.30
N LYS A 599 16.57 -11.55 -4.09
CA LYS A 599 17.50 -11.14 -5.14
C LYS A 599 17.54 -12.11 -6.32
N ALA A 600 17.46 -13.41 -6.07
CA ALA A 600 17.48 -14.42 -7.13
C ALA A 600 16.22 -14.35 -8.01
N TRP A 601 15.03 -14.13 -7.46
CA TRP A 601 13.81 -13.90 -8.24
C TRP A 601 13.89 -12.61 -9.04
N LYS A 602 14.36 -11.51 -8.44
CA LYS A 602 14.57 -10.22 -9.13
C LYS A 602 15.59 -10.35 -10.27
N ALA A 603 16.67 -11.12 -10.08
CA ALA A 603 17.67 -11.36 -11.12
C ALA A 603 17.11 -12.11 -12.34
N ARG A 604 15.99 -12.81 -12.22
CA ARG A 604 15.20 -13.37 -13.33
C ARG A 604 14.23 -12.36 -13.95
N GLY A 605 14.19 -11.14 -13.49
CA GLY A 605 13.29 -10.10 -13.96
C GLY A 605 11.85 -10.22 -13.44
N MET A 606 11.62 -11.00 -12.38
CA MET A 606 10.31 -11.18 -11.75
C MET A 606 10.05 -10.12 -10.70
N ILE A 607 8.90 -9.49 -10.75
CA ILE A 607 8.46 -8.54 -9.72
C ILE A 607 8.11 -9.30 -8.45
N THR A 608 8.88 -9.03 -7.40
CA THR A 608 8.87 -9.81 -6.16
C THR A 608 8.38 -8.96 -4.99
N ALA A 609 7.34 -9.42 -4.33
CA ALA A 609 6.89 -8.91 -3.03
C ALA A 609 7.51 -9.74 -1.90
N MET A 610 7.83 -9.13 -0.76
CA MET A 610 8.36 -9.80 0.43
C MET A 610 7.68 -9.28 1.68
N THR A 611 7.15 -10.20 2.50
CA THR A 611 6.56 -9.87 3.81
C THR A 611 7.54 -10.14 4.95
N GLY A 612 7.36 -9.44 6.06
CA GLY A 612 8.08 -9.71 7.30
C GLY A 612 7.58 -8.85 8.45
N ASP A 613 7.86 -9.29 9.67
CA ASP A 613 7.43 -8.66 10.92
C ASP A 613 8.60 -8.25 11.83
N GLY A 614 9.73 -8.94 11.75
CA GLY A 614 10.89 -8.74 12.61
C GLY A 614 11.96 -7.80 12.03
N VAL A 615 12.79 -7.26 12.91
CA VAL A 615 13.98 -6.46 12.53
C VAL A 615 14.84 -7.21 11.51
N ASN A 616 14.94 -8.53 11.66
CA ASN A 616 15.70 -9.42 10.78
C ASN A 616 15.17 -9.49 9.35
N ASP A 617 13.91 -9.08 9.13
CA ASP A 617 13.28 -9.09 7.82
C ASP A 617 13.47 -7.79 7.04
N ALA A 618 13.82 -6.72 7.74
CA ALA A 618 13.97 -5.39 7.13
C ALA A 618 14.89 -5.37 5.89
N PRO A 619 16.05 -6.06 5.86
CA PRO A 619 16.90 -6.12 4.68
C PRO A 619 16.25 -6.82 3.49
N SER A 620 15.45 -7.88 3.72
CA SER A 620 14.74 -8.61 2.67
C SER A 620 13.55 -7.82 2.14
N ILE A 621 12.78 -7.15 3.01
CA ILE A 621 11.69 -6.23 2.69
C ILE A 621 12.21 -5.10 1.80
N LYS A 622 13.31 -4.44 2.22
CA LYS A 622 13.94 -3.35 1.45
C LYS A 622 14.51 -3.80 0.10
N SER A 623 14.94 -5.06 -0.02
CA SER A 623 15.50 -5.63 -1.25
C SER A 623 14.45 -6.02 -2.27
N ALA A 624 13.20 -6.21 -1.87
CA ALA A 624 12.07 -6.56 -2.74
C ALA A 624 11.71 -5.41 -3.69
N ASP A 625 10.88 -5.68 -4.70
CA ASP A 625 10.26 -4.64 -5.51
C ASP A 625 9.06 -4.02 -4.77
N ILE A 626 8.47 -4.81 -3.86
CA ILE A 626 7.42 -4.39 -2.95
C ILE A 626 7.73 -4.97 -1.57
N GLY A 627 8.15 -4.12 -0.66
CA GLY A 627 8.30 -4.47 0.74
C GLY A 627 6.96 -4.38 1.47
N ILE A 628 6.60 -5.43 2.22
CA ILE A 628 5.33 -5.51 2.95
C ILE A 628 5.63 -5.74 4.43
N GLY A 629 5.24 -4.78 5.26
CA GLY A 629 5.35 -4.87 6.73
C GLY A 629 4.03 -5.32 7.36
N MET A 630 4.13 -6.02 8.49
CA MET A 630 2.97 -6.36 9.32
C MET A 630 2.56 -5.15 10.16
N GLY A 631 1.26 -4.93 10.34
CA GLY A 631 0.72 -3.78 11.08
C GLY A 631 0.55 -4.06 12.56
N ILE A 632 0.15 -5.28 12.92
CA ILE A 632 -0.11 -5.71 14.30
C ILE A 632 1.20 -6.25 14.91
N THR A 633 1.78 -7.30 14.33
CA THR A 633 2.98 -7.97 14.85
C THR A 633 4.29 -7.31 14.40
N GLY A 634 4.24 -6.49 13.33
CA GLY A 634 5.42 -5.89 12.75
C GLY A 634 6.07 -4.83 13.62
N THR A 635 7.41 -4.87 13.69
CA THR A 635 8.21 -3.82 14.35
C THR A 635 8.17 -2.52 13.54
N ASP A 636 8.46 -1.40 14.20
CA ASP A 636 8.52 -0.10 13.52
C ASP A 636 9.57 -0.07 12.42
N VAL A 637 10.65 -0.86 12.57
CA VAL A 637 11.69 -1.02 11.55
C VAL A 637 11.11 -1.57 10.26
N THR A 638 10.37 -2.68 10.34
CA THR A 638 9.73 -3.29 9.16
C THR A 638 8.69 -2.37 8.55
N LYS A 639 7.88 -1.71 9.37
CA LYS A 639 6.90 -0.71 8.91
C LYS A 639 7.57 0.46 8.18
N ASN A 640 8.72 0.93 8.68
CA ASN A 640 9.42 2.08 8.11
C ASN A 640 10.10 1.79 6.76
N VAL A 641 10.62 0.59 6.55
CA VAL A 641 11.24 0.20 5.27
C VAL A 641 10.24 -0.31 4.25
N ALA A 642 9.02 -0.68 4.68
CA ALA A 642 7.98 -1.25 3.83
C ALA A 642 7.37 -0.19 2.88
N ASP A 643 6.96 -0.63 1.72
CA ASP A 643 6.19 0.14 0.74
C ASP A 643 4.67 0.06 1.02
N MET A 644 4.25 -1.03 1.67
CA MET A 644 2.88 -1.28 2.10
C MET A 644 2.87 -1.93 3.49
N VAL A 645 1.89 -1.59 4.33
CA VAL A 645 1.68 -2.19 5.66
C VAL A 645 0.30 -2.84 5.71
N LEU A 646 0.22 -4.08 6.20
CA LEU A 646 -1.03 -4.82 6.37
C LEU A 646 -1.60 -4.54 7.76
N ALA A 647 -2.72 -3.84 7.86
CA ALA A 647 -3.35 -3.52 9.15
C ALA A 647 -3.89 -4.75 9.90
N ASP A 648 -4.08 -5.88 9.20
CA ASP A 648 -4.64 -7.14 9.71
C ASP A 648 -3.65 -8.32 9.67
N ASP A 649 -2.40 -8.08 9.26
CA ASP A 649 -1.35 -9.09 9.09
C ASP A 649 -1.74 -10.29 8.21
N ASN A 650 -2.66 -10.11 7.25
CA ASN A 650 -3.28 -11.19 6.52
C ASN A 650 -2.76 -11.31 5.08
N PHE A 651 -2.34 -12.49 4.67
CA PHE A 651 -1.91 -12.77 3.29
C PHE A 651 -3.00 -12.46 2.24
N ALA A 652 -4.28 -12.71 2.55
CA ALA A 652 -5.39 -12.43 1.64
C ALA A 652 -5.50 -10.94 1.30
N THR A 653 -5.12 -10.07 2.23
CA THR A 653 -5.06 -8.62 2.00
C THR A 653 -4.02 -8.25 0.95
N ILE A 654 -2.91 -8.98 0.85
CA ILE A 654 -1.91 -8.78 -0.22
C ILE A 654 -2.54 -9.07 -1.58
N VAL A 655 -3.28 -10.17 -1.70
CA VAL A 655 -3.95 -10.56 -2.95
C VAL A 655 -5.00 -9.52 -3.35
N SER A 656 -5.79 -9.06 -2.40
CA SER A 656 -6.75 -7.96 -2.61
C SER A 656 -6.07 -6.65 -3.04
N ALA A 657 -4.89 -6.34 -2.49
CA ALA A 657 -4.10 -5.18 -2.89
C ALA A 657 -3.54 -5.32 -4.32
N VAL A 658 -3.14 -6.53 -4.72
CA VAL A 658 -2.72 -6.80 -6.11
C VAL A 658 -3.88 -6.64 -7.08
N GLU A 659 -5.07 -7.15 -6.75
CA GLU A 659 -6.29 -6.94 -7.54
C GLU A 659 -6.59 -5.45 -7.71
N GLU A 660 -6.55 -4.69 -6.62
CA GLU A 660 -6.80 -3.25 -6.63
C GLU A 660 -5.73 -2.50 -7.45
N GLY A 661 -4.45 -2.88 -7.33
CA GLY A 661 -3.37 -2.33 -8.17
C GLY A 661 -3.60 -2.58 -9.66
N ARG A 662 -4.06 -3.78 -10.04
CA ARG A 662 -4.46 -4.11 -11.43
C ARG A 662 -5.65 -3.26 -11.89
N ARG A 663 -6.66 -3.07 -11.03
CA ARG A 663 -7.84 -2.23 -11.30
C ARG A 663 -7.44 -0.78 -11.55
N ILE A 664 -6.65 -0.20 -10.65
CA ILE A 664 -6.19 1.19 -10.74
C ILE A 664 -5.44 1.41 -12.06
N TYR A 665 -4.49 0.53 -12.38
CA TYR A 665 -3.72 0.62 -13.63
C TYR A 665 -4.60 0.47 -14.86
N ALA A 666 -5.55 -0.47 -14.87
CA ALA A 666 -6.49 -0.66 -15.97
C ALA A 666 -7.36 0.59 -16.17
N ASN A 667 -7.84 1.19 -15.11
CA ASN A 667 -8.67 2.40 -15.16
C ASN A 667 -7.88 3.63 -15.60
N MET A 668 -6.65 3.79 -15.14
CA MET A 668 -5.73 4.82 -15.66
C MET A 668 -5.55 4.68 -17.16
N ARG A 669 -5.32 3.46 -17.67
CA ARG A 669 -5.19 3.22 -19.12
C ARG A 669 -6.46 3.56 -19.90
N LYS A 670 -7.65 3.30 -19.33
CA LYS A 670 -8.93 3.69 -19.96
C LYS A 670 -9.04 5.22 -20.06
N ALA A 671 -8.74 5.92 -18.98
CA ALA A 671 -8.76 7.38 -18.96
C ALA A 671 -7.71 8.00 -19.92
N ILE A 672 -6.48 7.47 -19.92
CA ILE A 672 -5.42 7.91 -20.85
C ILE A 672 -5.84 7.68 -22.32
N GLN A 673 -6.38 6.49 -22.64
CA GLN A 673 -6.83 6.18 -23.99
C GLN A 673 -7.95 7.11 -24.43
N PHE A 674 -8.91 7.39 -23.55
CA PHE A 674 -10.02 8.30 -23.79
C PHE A 674 -9.51 9.70 -24.13
N LEU A 675 -8.72 10.30 -23.25
CA LEU A 675 -8.17 11.66 -23.44
C LEU A 675 -7.31 11.77 -24.69
N LEU A 676 -6.45 10.79 -24.97
CA LEU A 676 -5.61 10.82 -26.17
C LEU A 676 -6.42 10.65 -27.45
N ALA A 677 -7.52 9.87 -27.43
CA ALA A 677 -8.38 9.71 -28.60
C ALA A 677 -9.17 10.99 -28.89
N SER A 678 -9.69 11.67 -27.86
CA SER A 678 -10.37 12.95 -27.94
C SER A 678 -9.45 14.02 -28.54
N ASN A 679 -8.30 14.26 -27.94
CA ASN A 679 -7.34 15.26 -28.44
C ASN A 679 -6.89 14.96 -29.88
N LEU A 680 -6.70 13.68 -30.24
CA LEU A 680 -6.38 13.31 -31.62
C LEU A 680 -7.53 13.66 -32.59
N ALA A 681 -8.78 13.43 -32.18
CA ALA A 681 -9.95 13.79 -32.98
C ALA A 681 -10.06 15.29 -33.21
N GLU A 682 -9.79 16.10 -32.17
CA GLU A 682 -9.74 17.56 -32.26
C GLU A 682 -8.66 18.02 -33.25
N VAL A 683 -7.43 17.52 -33.08
CA VAL A 683 -6.29 17.82 -33.96
C VAL A 683 -6.59 17.47 -35.43
N LEU A 684 -7.11 16.27 -35.68
CA LEU A 684 -7.43 15.81 -37.04
C LEU A 684 -8.59 16.62 -37.63
N SER A 685 -9.60 16.99 -36.84
CA SER A 685 -10.74 17.81 -37.32
C SER A 685 -10.28 19.18 -37.76
N ILE A 686 -9.45 19.85 -36.94
CA ILE A 686 -8.87 21.16 -37.30
C ILE A 686 -7.94 21.04 -38.50
N PHE A 687 -7.10 20.01 -38.52
CA PHE A 687 -6.17 19.79 -39.64
C PHE A 687 -6.90 19.63 -40.99
N PHE A 688 -7.89 18.70 -41.02
CA PHE A 688 -8.64 18.49 -42.27
C PHE A 688 -9.47 19.70 -42.69
N ALA A 689 -10.15 20.36 -41.74
CA ALA A 689 -10.90 21.59 -42.02
C ALA A 689 -10.01 22.68 -42.61
N THR A 690 -8.85 22.95 -42.03
CA THR A 690 -7.87 23.92 -42.51
C THR A 690 -7.31 23.53 -43.88
N MET A 691 -7.01 22.26 -44.11
CA MET A 691 -6.54 21.75 -45.41
C MET A 691 -7.62 21.91 -46.51
N ILE A 692 -8.89 21.78 -46.18
CA ILE A 692 -10.01 22.01 -47.08
C ILE A 692 -10.26 23.52 -47.26
N GLY A 693 -10.12 24.32 -46.24
CA GLY A 693 -10.16 25.80 -46.31
C GLY A 693 -11.30 26.45 -45.51
N PHE A 694 -11.74 25.83 -44.43
CA PHE A 694 -12.71 26.42 -43.50
C PHE A 694 -12.24 26.25 -42.04
N THR A 695 -12.80 27.06 -41.15
CA THR A 695 -12.55 26.97 -39.70
C THR A 695 -13.69 26.17 -39.05
N ILE A 696 -13.38 25.05 -38.44
CA ILE A 696 -14.39 24.18 -37.84
C ILE A 696 -14.65 24.53 -36.35
N LEU A 697 -13.63 24.87 -35.60
CA LEU A 697 -13.69 25.15 -34.13
C LEU A 697 -12.74 26.31 -33.80
N GLN A 698 -13.11 27.08 -32.79
CA GLN A 698 -12.31 28.16 -32.21
C GLN A 698 -11.53 27.65 -30.99
N PRO A 699 -10.44 28.30 -30.53
CA PRO A 699 -9.69 27.92 -29.34
C PRO A 699 -10.55 27.76 -28.08
N VAL A 700 -11.53 28.67 -27.92
CA VAL A 700 -12.45 28.67 -26.78
C VAL A 700 -13.33 27.41 -26.71
N HIS A 701 -13.71 26.87 -27.88
CA HIS A 701 -14.50 25.64 -27.99
C HIS A 701 -13.70 24.44 -27.51
N LEU A 702 -12.44 24.35 -27.88
CA LEU A 702 -11.54 23.25 -27.51
C LEU A 702 -11.23 23.25 -26.01
N LEU A 703 -11.00 24.44 -25.45
CA LEU A 703 -10.83 24.55 -24.00
C LEU A 703 -12.06 24.10 -23.22
N TRP A 704 -13.27 24.42 -23.74
CA TRP A 704 -14.50 23.90 -23.12
C TRP A 704 -14.59 22.38 -23.18
N ILE A 705 -14.29 21.78 -24.32
CA ILE A 705 -14.32 20.34 -24.53
C ILE A 705 -13.33 19.68 -23.57
N ASN A 706 -12.08 20.06 -23.60
CA ASN A 706 -11.02 19.48 -22.75
C ASN A 706 -11.36 19.57 -21.25
N LEU A 707 -11.96 20.71 -20.83
CA LEU A 707 -12.25 20.95 -19.43
C LEU A 707 -13.52 20.23 -18.94
N ILE A 708 -14.61 20.27 -19.71
CA ILE A 708 -15.94 19.85 -19.28
C ILE A 708 -16.28 18.45 -19.80
N THR A 709 -16.09 18.20 -21.10
CA THR A 709 -16.53 16.93 -21.69
C THR A 709 -15.50 15.83 -21.59
N ASP A 710 -14.22 16.16 -21.39
CA ASP A 710 -13.13 15.20 -21.29
C ASP A 710 -12.73 14.91 -19.84
N CYS A 711 -12.43 15.95 -19.04
CA CYS A 711 -11.91 15.74 -17.69
C CYS A 711 -12.90 15.03 -16.77
N PHE A 712 -14.19 15.41 -16.75
CA PHE A 712 -15.16 14.78 -15.86
C PHE A 712 -15.40 13.30 -16.17
N PRO A 713 -15.65 12.87 -17.43
CA PRO A 713 -15.74 11.45 -17.75
C PRO A 713 -14.44 10.69 -17.53
N ALA A 714 -13.26 11.27 -17.81
CA ALA A 714 -11.96 10.64 -17.55
C ALA A 714 -11.76 10.33 -16.07
N LEU A 715 -12.09 11.28 -15.17
CA LEU A 715 -12.07 11.05 -13.72
C LEU A 715 -13.04 9.94 -13.31
N ALA A 716 -14.24 9.93 -13.88
CA ALA A 716 -15.25 8.93 -13.58
C ALA A 716 -14.84 7.53 -14.06
N LEU A 717 -14.14 7.42 -15.19
CA LEU A 717 -13.54 6.16 -15.68
C LEU A 717 -12.49 5.61 -14.71
N GLY A 718 -11.78 6.49 -14.00
CA GLY A 718 -10.85 6.11 -12.94
C GLY A 718 -11.50 5.37 -11.76
N LEU A 719 -12.82 5.54 -11.58
CA LEU A 719 -13.62 4.91 -10.52
C LEU A 719 -14.32 3.62 -10.96
N GLU A 720 -14.06 3.12 -12.17
CA GLU A 720 -14.69 1.90 -12.68
C GLU A 720 -14.31 0.68 -11.83
N GLU A 721 -15.25 -0.24 -11.64
CA GLU A 721 -15.02 -1.48 -10.92
C GLU A 721 -14.02 -2.40 -11.64
N SER A 722 -13.44 -3.36 -10.90
CA SER A 722 -12.53 -4.37 -11.45
C SER A 722 -13.24 -5.22 -12.51
N GLU A 723 -12.57 -5.49 -13.62
CA GLU A 723 -13.10 -6.44 -14.60
C GLU A 723 -13.09 -7.86 -14.01
N PRO A 724 -14.14 -8.68 -14.20
CA PRO A 724 -14.29 -9.99 -13.54
C PRO A 724 -13.15 -10.98 -13.85
N ASP A 725 -12.37 -10.73 -14.89
CA ASP A 725 -11.24 -11.57 -15.31
C ASP A 725 -9.86 -10.95 -14.94
N SER A 726 -9.82 -9.88 -14.16
CA SER A 726 -8.58 -9.18 -13.79
C SER A 726 -7.60 -10.11 -13.08
N MET A 727 -8.10 -10.99 -12.18
CA MET A 727 -7.32 -11.99 -11.45
C MET A 727 -7.21 -13.35 -12.17
N LYS A 728 -7.66 -13.43 -13.43
CA LYS A 728 -7.45 -14.58 -14.33
C LYS A 728 -6.41 -14.31 -15.42
N ARG A 729 -5.94 -13.07 -15.49
CA ARG A 729 -4.90 -12.65 -16.45
C ARG A 729 -3.53 -12.75 -15.80
N LYS A 730 -2.52 -13.12 -16.58
CA LYS A 730 -1.12 -13.10 -16.12
C LYS A 730 -0.69 -11.68 -15.76
N PRO A 731 0.26 -11.52 -14.82
CA PRO A 731 0.82 -10.22 -14.46
C PRO A 731 1.42 -9.53 -15.70
N ARG A 732 1.28 -8.23 -15.75
CA ARG A 732 1.85 -7.36 -16.79
C ARG A 732 3.38 -7.24 -16.63
N ASP A 733 4.10 -7.11 -17.74
CA ASP A 733 5.50 -6.73 -17.70
C ASP A 733 5.62 -5.22 -17.32
N PRO A 734 6.33 -4.86 -16.26
CA PRO A 734 6.50 -3.45 -15.86
C PRO A 734 7.24 -2.60 -16.89
N LYS A 735 7.98 -3.23 -17.81
CA LYS A 735 8.70 -2.56 -18.90
C LYS A 735 7.79 -2.18 -20.08
N GLU A 736 6.58 -2.74 -20.13
CA GLU A 736 5.65 -2.39 -21.20
C GLU A 736 5.35 -0.88 -21.23
N GLY A 737 5.39 -0.29 -22.40
CA GLY A 737 5.02 1.09 -22.63
C GLY A 737 3.52 1.34 -22.45
N ILE A 738 3.12 2.61 -22.34
CA ILE A 738 1.71 3.02 -22.20
C ILE A 738 0.87 2.50 -23.38
N PHE A 739 1.42 2.51 -24.58
CA PHE A 739 0.75 2.06 -25.81
C PHE A 739 0.75 0.54 -26.03
N ALA A 740 1.28 -0.24 -25.09
CA ALA A 740 1.29 -1.70 -25.21
C ALA A 740 -0.13 -2.30 -25.33
N GLY A 741 -0.23 -3.49 -25.90
CA GLY A 741 -1.51 -4.19 -26.08
C GLY A 741 -2.45 -3.50 -27.08
N GLY A 742 -1.90 -2.85 -28.11
CA GLY A 742 -2.66 -2.26 -29.23
C GLY A 742 -3.29 -0.90 -28.94
N MET A 743 -3.01 -0.28 -27.77
CA MET A 743 -3.64 0.99 -27.37
C MET A 743 -3.36 2.13 -28.37
N GLY A 744 -2.15 2.21 -28.95
CA GLY A 744 -1.83 3.23 -29.94
C GLY A 744 -2.70 3.14 -31.19
N PHE A 745 -2.97 1.91 -31.66
CA PHE A 745 -3.89 1.69 -32.78
C PHE A 745 -5.34 2.04 -32.41
N ASP A 746 -5.77 1.67 -31.18
CA ASP A 746 -7.11 2.00 -30.69
C ASP A 746 -7.32 3.52 -30.63
N VAL A 747 -6.35 4.29 -30.09
CA VAL A 747 -6.38 5.76 -30.04
C VAL A 747 -6.49 6.37 -31.44
N PHE A 748 -5.62 5.94 -32.36
CA PHE A 748 -5.64 6.42 -33.74
C PHE A 748 -6.97 6.15 -34.43
N PHE A 749 -7.46 4.92 -34.34
CA PHE A 749 -8.70 4.50 -34.98
C PHE A 749 -9.92 5.25 -34.40
N GLN A 750 -9.99 5.40 -33.09
CA GLN A 750 -11.03 6.14 -32.39
C GLN A 750 -11.02 7.62 -32.80
N GLY A 751 -9.85 8.26 -32.78
CA GLY A 751 -9.70 9.64 -33.25
C GLY A 751 -10.17 9.88 -34.69
N VAL A 752 -9.85 8.96 -35.61
CA VAL A 752 -10.29 9.04 -37.01
C VAL A 752 -11.81 8.91 -37.14
N ILE A 753 -12.44 8.00 -36.41
CA ILE A 753 -13.92 7.86 -36.44
C ILE A 753 -14.61 9.11 -35.90
N VAL A 754 -14.16 9.63 -34.77
CA VAL A 754 -14.75 10.83 -34.18
C VAL A 754 -14.57 12.01 -35.13
N THR A 755 -13.39 12.20 -35.72
CA THR A 755 -13.13 13.20 -36.74
C THR A 755 -14.12 13.13 -37.93
N ALA A 756 -14.37 11.90 -38.42
CA ALA A 756 -15.29 11.69 -39.52
C ALA A 756 -16.73 12.11 -39.15
N LEU A 757 -17.19 11.78 -37.94
CA LEU A 757 -18.52 12.17 -37.44
C LEU A 757 -18.63 13.69 -37.27
N VAL A 758 -17.60 14.34 -36.75
CA VAL A 758 -17.58 15.81 -36.54
C VAL A 758 -17.56 16.56 -37.86
N LEU A 759 -16.73 16.15 -38.82
CA LEU A 759 -16.69 16.76 -40.15
C LEU A 759 -18.03 16.56 -40.90
N LEU A 760 -18.64 15.36 -40.75
CA LEU A 760 -19.96 15.10 -41.32
C LEU A 760 -21.04 16.01 -40.69
N SER A 761 -20.99 16.21 -39.38
CA SER A 761 -21.90 17.11 -38.65
C SER A 761 -21.74 18.56 -39.16
N TYR A 762 -20.53 19.04 -39.34
CA TYR A 762 -20.26 20.39 -39.89
C TYR A 762 -20.90 20.59 -41.27
N VAL A 763 -20.68 19.62 -42.17
CA VAL A 763 -21.22 19.70 -43.55
C VAL A 763 -22.73 19.59 -43.56
N LEU A 764 -23.32 18.78 -42.69
CA LEU A 764 -24.78 18.68 -42.53
C LEU A 764 -25.35 20.01 -41.99
N GLY A 765 -24.74 20.65 -41.02
CA GLY A 765 -25.16 21.94 -40.48
C GLY A 765 -25.16 23.01 -41.55
N HIS A 766 -24.06 23.14 -42.30
CA HIS A 766 -24.00 24.05 -43.43
C HIS A 766 -25.10 23.77 -44.48
N ARG A 767 -25.36 22.50 -44.78
CA ARG A 767 -26.41 22.15 -45.71
C ARG A 767 -27.81 22.49 -45.17
N MET A 768 -28.08 22.32 -43.90
CA MET A 768 -29.39 22.63 -43.30
C MET A 768 -29.61 24.13 -43.29
N GLU A 769 -28.57 24.95 -43.04
CA GLU A 769 -28.58 26.41 -43.13
C GLU A 769 -28.74 26.90 -44.57
N SER A 770 -27.86 26.47 -45.50
CA SER A 770 -27.74 27.02 -46.84
C SER A 770 -28.48 26.25 -47.94
N GLY A 771 -28.84 25.02 -47.69
CA GLY A 771 -29.45 24.11 -48.70
C GLY A 771 -28.42 23.50 -49.68
N VAL A 772 -27.13 23.87 -49.63
CA VAL A 772 -26.10 23.47 -50.58
C VAL A 772 -25.01 22.64 -49.91
N TRP A 773 -24.36 21.73 -50.66
CA TRP A 773 -23.21 20.97 -50.20
C TRP A 773 -21.91 21.71 -50.57
N GLU A 774 -21.39 22.52 -49.67
CA GLU A 774 -20.13 23.26 -49.87
C GLU A 774 -19.27 23.15 -48.62
N PHE A 775 -17.95 23.33 -48.78
CA PHE A 775 -16.96 23.41 -47.70
C PHE A 775 -16.52 24.86 -47.52
N VAL A 776 -17.35 25.62 -46.86
CA VAL A 776 -17.11 27.06 -46.56
C VAL A 776 -17.35 27.30 -45.06
N ASN A 777 -16.95 28.45 -44.55
CA ASN A 777 -17.24 28.83 -43.19
C ASN A 777 -18.77 28.96 -42.99
N SER A 778 -19.27 28.22 -41.97
CA SER A 778 -20.69 28.19 -41.61
C SER A 778 -20.83 28.29 -40.10
N PRO A 779 -21.55 29.26 -39.56
CA PRO A 779 -21.79 29.39 -38.12
C PRO A 779 -22.57 28.18 -37.54
N ASP A 780 -23.64 27.73 -38.24
CA ASP A 780 -24.42 26.57 -37.83
C ASP A 780 -23.60 25.29 -37.94
N GLY A 781 -22.77 25.17 -38.99
CA GLY A 781 -21.83 24.09 -39.12
C GLY A 781 -20.84 24.00 -37.95
N THR A 782 -20.32 25.15 -37.47
CA THR A 782 -19.43 25.25 -36.32
C THR A 782 -20.16 24.84 -35.03
N THR A 783 -21.38 25.34 -34.79
CA THR A 783 -22.18 25.01 -33.61
C THR A 783 -22.52 23.49 -33.56
N MET A 784 -22.95 22.92 -34.70
CA MET A 784 -23.25 21.51 -34.83
C MET A 784 -22.00 20.64 -34.67
N ALA A 785 -20.86 21.04 -35.22
CA ALA A 785 -19.58 20.34 -35.04
C ALA A 785 -19.15 20.30 -33.57
N PHE A 786 -19.25 21.45 -32.89
CA PHE A 786 -18.96 21.55 -31.44
C PHE A 786 -19.89 20.65 -30.61
N LEU A 787 -21.21 20.71 -30.86
CA LEU A 787 -22.18 19.89 -30.18
C LEU A 787 -21.90 18.37 -30.41
N THR A 788 -21.64 18.02 -31.69
CA THR A 788 -21.36 16.61 -32.03
C THR A 788 -20.09 16.13 -31.37
N LEU A 789 -19.00 16.89 -31.39
CA LEU A 789 -17.74 16.49 -30.76
C LEU A 789 -17.92 16.31 -29.27
N SER A 790 -18.51 17.31 -28.58
CA SER A 790 -18.80 17.22 -27.15
C SER A 790 -19.65 16.02 -26.77
N MET A 791 -20.70 15.73 -27.55
CA MET A 791 -21.60 14.60 -27.29
C MET A 791 -20.98 13.26 -27.66
N VAL A 792 -20.15 13.19 -28.72
CA VAL A 792 -19.38 11.98 -29.07
C VAL A 792 -18.46 11.60 -27.91
N GLU A 793 -17.73 12.55 -27.32
CA GLU A 793 -16.85 12.28 -26.17
C GLU A 793 -17.64 11.74 -24.98
N ILE A 794 -18.77 12.36 -24.63
CA ILE A 794 -19.66 11.89 -23.59
C ILE A 794 -20.13 10.45 -23.89
N CYS A 795 -20.58 10.16 -25.10
CA CYS A 795 -21.04 8.81 -25.51
C CYS A 795 -19.87 7.82 -25.57
N HIS A 796 -18.69 8.27 -26.00
CA HIS A 796 -17.50 7.44 -26.10
C HIS A 796 -16.98 7.02 -24.73
N SER A 797 -17.14 7.84 -23.71
CA SER A 797 -16.80 7.50 -22.34
C SER A 797 -17.49 6.21 -21.87
N LEU A 798 -18.73 5.94 -22.32
CA LEU A 798 -19.40 4.66 -22.05
C LEU A 798 -18.66 3.49 -22.70
N ASN A 799 -18.17 3.67 -23.93
CA ASN A 799 -17.40 2.63 -24.61
C ASN A 799 -16.09 2.33 -23.88
N MET A 800 -15.50 3.32 -23.21
CA MET A 800 -14.23 3.19 -22.48
C MET A 800 -14.35 2.48 -21.14
N ARG A 801 -15.56 2.18 -20.63
CA ARG A 801 -15.76 1.39 -19.41
C ARG A 801 -15.09 0.01 -19.48
N SER A 802 -15.07 -0.60 -20.67
CA SER A 802 -14.24 -1.77 -20.93
C SER A 802 -13.53 -1.64 -22.28
N ARG A 803 -12.23 -1.91 -22.32
CA ARG A 803 -11.44 -1.79 -23.56
C ARG A 803 -11.79 -2.84 -24.60
N ARG A 804 -12.10 -4.05 -24.20
CA ARG A 804 -12.37 -5.21 -25.09
C ARG A 804 -13.77 -5.79 -24.87
N GLY A 805 -14.34 -5.67 -23.69
CA GLY A 805 -15.67 -6.15 -23.34
C GLY A 805 -16.78 -5.32 -23.97
N SER A 806 -17.95 -5.93 -24.19
CA SER A 806 -19.14 -5.20 -24.62
C SER A 806 -19.73 -4.43 -23.43
N ILE A 807 -20.10 -3.16 -23.66
CA ILE A 807 -20.76 -2.33 -22.63
C ILE A 807 -22.13 -2.90 -22.23
N PHE A 808 -22.80 -3.62 -23.12
CA PHE A 808 -24.10 -4.24 -22.85
C PHE A 808 -24.02 -5.50 -21.97
N LYS A 809 -22.81 -6.02 -21.72
CA LYS A 809 -22.54 -7.18 -20.83
C LYS A 809 -21.97 -6.80 -19.48
N LEU A 810 -21.75 -5.52 -19.23
CA LEU A 810 -21.23 -5.05 -17.95
C LEU A 810 -22.36 -5.07 -16.91
N ASN A 811 -22.15 -5.78 -15.82
CA ASN A 811 -23.09 -5.86 -14.70
C ASN A 811 -22.91 -4.69 -13.69
N SER A 812 -21.82 -3.94 -13.80
CA SER A 812 -21.52 -2.80 -12.92
C SER A 812 -22.15 -1.51 -13.44
N HIS A 813 -22.49 -0.60 -12.52
CA HIS A 813 -23.07 0.71 -12.83
C HIS A 813 -22.19 1.80 -12.23
N ASN A 814 -21.46 2.51 -13.08
CA ASN A 814 -20.66 3.66 -12.66
C ASN A 814 -21.54 4.92 -12.55
N LYS A 815 -22.09 5.16 -11.34
CA LYS A 815 -22.98 6.31 -11.07
C LYS A 815 -22.27 7.65 -11.26
N PHE A 816 -20.96 7.70 -11.00
CA PHE A 816 -20.17 8.91 -11.20
C PHE A 816 -20.04 9.25 -12.69
N LEU A 817 -19.85 8.23 -13.56
CA LEU A 817 -19.81 8.44 -15.00
C LEU A 817 -21.16 8.95 -15.54
N TYR A 818 -22.27 8.36 -15.11
CA TYR A 818 -23.59 8.83 -15.50
C TYR A 818 -23.86 10.27 -15.02
N GLY A 819 -23.43 10.59 -13.80
CA GLY A 819 -23.48 11.96 -13.28
C GLY A 819 -22.63 12.93 -14.07
N ALA A 820 -21.39 12.56 -14.42
CA ALA A 820 -20.49 13.36 -15.24
C ALA A 820 -21.08 13.60 -16.64
N MET A 821 -21.60 12.55 -17.29
CA MET A 821 -22.26 12.65 -18.61
C MET A 821 -23.45 13.61 -18.56
N LEU A 822 -24.32 13.49 -17.55
CA LEU A 822 -25.49 14.36 -17.41
C LEU A 822 -25.07 15.83 -17.17
N ALA A 823 -24.08 16.04 -16.31
CA ALA A 823 -23.56 17.38 -16.05
C ALA A 823 -22.93 18.01 -17.31
N SER A 824 -22.11 17.26 -18.03
CA SER A 824 -21.50 17.71 -19.29
C SER A 824 -22.55 18.00 -20.35
N LEU A 825 -23.59 17.17 -20.48
CA LEU A 825 -24.71 17.40 -21.39
C LEU A 825 -25.45 18.71 -21.07
N ILE A 826 -25.81 18.93 -19.79
CA ILE A 826 -26.52 20.14 -19.35
C ILE A 826 -25.66 21.38 -19.60
N LEU A 827 -24.38 21.35 -19.23
CA LEU A 827 -23.47 22.48 -19.37
C LEU A 827 -23.22 22.81 -20.85
N THR A 828 -23.00 21.81 -21.71
CA THR A 828 -22.78 22.02 -23.15
C THR A 828 -24.02 22.56 -23.83
N THR A 829 -25.20 22.04 -23.49
CA THR A 829 -26.47 22.58 -23.98
C THR A 829 -26.67 24.03 -23.52
N ALA A 830 -26.37 24.34 -22.26
CA ALA A 830 -26.50 25.72 -21.76
C ALA A 830 -25.60 26.73 -22.50
N VAL A 831 -24.37 26.31 -22.87
CA VAL A 831 -23.46 27.19 -23.64
C VAL A 831 -24.00 27.49 -25.03
N ILE A 832 -24.72 26.58 -25.65
CA ILE A 832 -25.30 26.78 -26.98
C ILE A 832 -26.63 27.58 -26.92
N GLU A 833 -27.47 27.27 -25.91
CA GLU A 833 -28.86 27.80 -25.87
C GLU A 833 -29.00 29.09 -25.05
N VAL A 834 -28.13 29.36 -24.07
CA VAL A 834 -28.23 30.59 -23.27
C VAL A 834 -27.63 31.77 -24.06
N PRO A 835 -28.41 32.80 -24.45
CA PRO A 835 -27.98 33.83 -25.41
C PRO A 835 -26.68 34.56 -25.05
N PHE A 836 -26.44 34.82 -23.76
CA PHE A 836 -25.21 35.45 -23.27
C PHE A 836 -24.01 34.52 -23.46
N LEU A 837 -24.14 33.23 -23.15
CA LEU A 837 -23.08 32.23 -23.32
C LEU A 837 -22.85 31.94 -24.80
N ALA A 838 -23.91 31.73 -25.59
CA ALA A 838 -23.81 31.48 -27.01
C ALA A 838 -23.07 32.62 -27.74
N SER A 839 -23.39 33.87 -27.41
CA SER A 839 -22.68 35.05 -27.94
C SER A 839 -21.20 35.04 -27.50
N ALA A 840 -20.90 34.72 -26.26
CA ALA A 840 -19.54 34.65 -25.75
C ALA A 840 -18.67 33.59 -26.45
N PHE A 841 -19.28 32.44 -26.80
CA PHE A 841 -18.62 31.35 -27.53
C PHE A 841 -18.79 31.48 -29.07
N GLN A 842 -19.39 32.54 -29.58
CA GLN A 842 -19.65 32.80 -31.01
C GLN A 842 -20.49 31.68 -31.65
N PHE A 843 -21.44 31.10 -30.90
CA PHE A 843 -22.38 30.12 -31.41
C PHE A 843 -23.63 30.80 -32.00
N THR A 844 -24.15 30.21 -33.05
CA THR A 844 -25.51 30.50 -33.56
C THR A 844 -26.52 29.57 -32.89
N PRO A 845 -27.72 30.07 -32.59
CA PRO A 845 -28.80 29.17 -32.13
C PRO A 845 -29.12 28.15 -33.24
N ILE A 846 -29.15 26.90 -32.88
CA ILE A 846 -29.52 25.78 -33.75
C ILE A 846 -30.94 25.31 -33.45
N ASP A 847 -31.66 24.84 -34.48
CA ASP A 847 -33.00 24.34 -34.27
C ASP A 847 -33.01 22.93 -33.71
N LEU A 848 -34.21 22.43 -33.34
CA LEU A 848 -34.39 21.10 -32.77
C LEU A 848 -33.99 19.97 -33.72
N GLU A 849 -34.11 20.19 -35.06
CA GLU A 849 -33.77 19.18 -36.06
C GLU A 849 -32.26 19.07 -36.17
N GLU A 850 -31.51 20.19 -36.21
CA GLU A 850 -30.08 20.26 -36.20
C GLU A 850 -29.49 19.65 -34.92
N TYR A 851 -30.07 20.00 -33.76
CA TYR A 851 -29.69 19.39 -32.47
C TYR A 851 -29.89 17.86 -32.48
N ALA A 852 -31.02 17.36 -32.98
CA ALA A 852 -31.31 15.93 -33.08
C ALA A 852 -30.33 15.20 -34.04
N VAL A 853 -29.94 15.81 -35.14
CA VAL A 853 -28.97 15.25 -36.08
C VAL A 853 -27.59 15.18 -35.44
N ALA A 854 -27.12 16.25 -34.78
CA ALA A 854 -25.84 16.27 -34.06
C ALA A 854 -25.77 15.17 -32.98
N LEU A 855 -26.84 15.06 -32.16
CA LEU A 855 -26.95 14.03 -31.13
C LEU A 855 -27.02 12.62 -31.71
N GLY A 856 -27.74 12.45 -32.84
CA GLY A 856 -27.83 11.17 -33.54
C GLY A 856 -26.47 10.69 -34.05
N LEU A 857 -25.68 11.61 -34.63
CA LEU A 857 -24.30 11.32 -35.04
C LEU A 857 -23.40 10.95 -33.84
N ALA A 858 -23.55 11.65 -32.75
CA ALA A 858 -22.78 11.36 -31.53
C ALA A 858 -23.08 9.95 -30.98
N ILE A 859 -24.34 9.54 -30.95
CA ILE A 859 -24.75 8.23 -30.46
C ILE A 859 -24.20 7.09 -31.35
N LEU A 860 -23.98 7.32 -32.63
CA LEU A 860 -23.44 6.31 -33.57
C LEU A 860 -22.07 5.78 -33.13
N ILE A 861 -21.28 6.50 -32.36
CA ILE A 861 -19.99 6.01 -31.83
C ILE A 861 -20.18 4.73 -31.00
N ILE A 862 -21.30 4.54 -30.34
CA ILE A 862 -21.59 3.38 -29.51
C ILE A 862 -21.65 2.09 -30.34
N PRO A 863 -22.55 1.93 -31.29
CA PRO A 863 -22.62 0.72 -32.12
C PRO A 863 -21.37 0.51 -32.98
N ILE A 864 -20.72 1.57 -33.47
CA ILE A 864 -19.48 1.46 -34.24
C ILE A 864 -18.39 0.82 -33.36
N MET A 865 -18.20 1.30 -32.13
CA MET A 865 -17.18 0.75 -31.24
C MET A 865 -17.53 -0.67 -30.77
N GLU A 866 -18.81 -1.03 -30.60
CA GLU A 866 -19.21 -2.38 -30.27
C GLU A 866 -18.86 -3.40 -31.38
N VAL A 867 -19.04 -2.98 -32.63
CA VAL A 867 -18.63 -3.81 -33.81
C VAL A 867 -17.11 -3.99 -33.81
N VAL A 868 -16.35 -2.91 -33.59
CA VAL A 868 -14.88 -2.96 -33.53
C VAL A 868 -14.40 -3.91 -32.43
N LYS A 869 -14.93 -3.76 -31.22
CA LYS A 869 -14.63 -4.64 -30.07
C LYS A 869 -15.01 -6.10 -30.36
N ALA A 870 -16.12 -6.35 -31.08
CA ALA A 870 -16.52 -7.68 -31.49
C ALA A 870 -15.50 -8.33 -32.47
N ILE A 871 -14.99 -7.53 -33.40
CA ILE A 871 -13.94 -7.98 -34.35
C ILE A 871 -12.63 -8.26 -33.58
N GLN A 872 -12.22 -7.34 -32.69
CA GLN A 872 -11.00 -7.51 -31.88
C GLN A 872 -11.05 -8.77 -31.01
N ARG A 873 -12.19 -9.06 -30.37
CA ARG A 873 -12.40 -10.31 -29.62
C ARG A 873 -12.26 -11.57 -30.47
N LYS A 874 -12.72 -11.53 -31.72
CA LYS A 874 -12.62 -12.68 -32.65
C LYS A 874 -11.21 -12.90 -33.18
N THR A 875 -10.43 -11.82 -33.37
CA THR A 875 -9.08 -11.88 -33.93
C THR A 875 -7.99 -12.08 -32.88
N GLY A 876 -8.34 -12.03 -31.59
CA GLY A 876 -7.38 -12.14 -30.50
C GLY A 876 -6.38 -10.98 -30.40
N LYS A 877 -6.68 -9.87 -31.02
CA LYS A 877 -5.84 -8.66 -31.06
C LYS A 877 -6.40 -7.55 -30.20
#